data_a2ce4c0e6ff997af96e24636e5c2e009
#
_entry.id   a2ce4c0e6ff997af96e24636e5c2e009
#
_cell.length_a   1.000
_cell.length_b   1.000
_cell.length_c   1.000
_cell.angle_alpha   90.00
_cell.angle_beta   90.00
_cell.angle_gamma   90.00
#
_symmetry.space_group_name_H-M   'P 1'
#
loop_
_entity.id
_entity.type
_entity.pdbx_description
1 polymer ?
#
loop_
_entity_poly.entity_id
_entity_poly.type
_entity_poly.pdbx_seq_one_letter_code
_entity_poly.pdbx_strand_id
1 'polypeptide(L)'
;MKGKWLGIPLIILLLSASLISFFNQEQVEDWLQSNSITINQDEIETLPIQQNENWPVIIVNFQDQIMDSNSALTQTEQLLIPHSKNYFTQLSNNFVNLSIDIHQTVVTANGVLADYGADNGVERDSSTSGTHLPMNLANEVINSNKNELDWSKYDLNSDGYVDRLLILHTTVGQEVGGNSNRIWSHFTTLDEIIDLGDGLKIGHYTMAGLGSGQAGFGTAMHEMLHQMGAYDLYPSHGEQTSLWKGVGDWGIMASGNWNGGGSTPALPMSSTMETIGLNNYQTVDISWTQSDGFCLGPELIFDISQNSNTNYKIIINQYENVWIEYRGNNNYDDILPSDGILVSYQDNSVDGFDDNELNIDNQRPYLKIIEADGNQDLLQGMNEGDAGDVFTNGTKFGSKGVEIRNHDGFLVDWYAEVSIGIQPVIQIKSESCDSNLIGDLPDHSVTMLVNESIEMTLMSTIDCQISNQLQSTDGRLIAISSNELYAGIEKKLTITFNSVSNPNTLTKLTGKLVCGDEVLDIDTQILTLSRIPINGEYNSKIPVNSDSVILIPIKSTGQGSQTFEVHIDGALTRIAQAANTITLSGDDDVLSMEIRPNDLLTNNMLINGEVEIIDGAGNTWIIEIQLTAESDGLTSINDFIGPGQMISLALLFAALWVFLTMRESTSKPNKSNDDEEIKTVATTEEIPLDAWGRQLDD
;
A
#
# COMPACT_ATOMS: atom_id res chain seq x y z
N MET A 1 35.24 33.79 46.25
CA MET A 1 33.99 34.54 46.46
C MET A 1 33.37 35.14 45.20
N LYS A 2 33.97 35.04 44.02
CA LYS A 2 33.42 35.64 42.77
C LYS A 2 32.33 34.80 42.07
N GLY A 3 32.17 33.50 42.40
CA GLY A 3 31.19 32.66 41.73
C GLY A 3 29.74 32.71 42.27
N LYS A 4 29.55 33.16 43.50
CA LYS A 4 28.23 33.22 44.15
C LYS A 4 27.33 34.35 43.66
N TRP A 5 27.92 35.43 43.14
CA TRP A 5 27.15 36.58 42.64
C TRP A 5 26.54 36.36 41.25
N LEU A 6 27.06 35.40 40.46
CA LEU A 6 26.53 35.07 39.15
C LEU A 6 25.35 34.08 39.20
N GLY A 7 25.23 33.26 40.24
CA GLY A 7 24.17 32.28 40.37
C GLY A 7 22.79 32.88 40.68
N ILE A 8 22.73 33.96 41.47
CA ILE A 8 21.46 34.62 41.82
C ILE A 8 20.80 35.27 40.58
N PRO A 9 21.53 36.07 39.75
CA PRO A 9 20.99 36.60 38.52
C PRO A 9 20.54 35.49 37.54
N LEU A 10 21.27 34.38 37.47
CA LEU A 10 20.91 33.24 36.60
C LEU A 10 19.61 32.58 37.06
N ILE A 11 19.42 32.37 38.39
CA ILE A 11 18.16 31.85 38.92
C ILE A 11 17.01 32.81 38.61
N ILE A 12 17.19 34.11 38.79
CA ILE A 12 16.17 35.12 38.49
C ILE A 12 15.83 35.09 37.00
N LEU A 13 16.81 34.97 36.12
CA LEU A 13 16.62 34.90 34.67
C LEU A 13 15.84 33.60 34.25
N LEU A 14 16.21 32.45 34.81
CA LEU A 14 15.52 31.18 34.55
C LEU A 14 14.08 31.21 35.08
N LEU A 15 13.83 31.76 36.26
CA LEU A 15 12.47 31.89 36.79
C LEU A 15 11.64 32.89 35.98
N SER A 16 12.23 33.99 35.50
CA SER A 16 11.53 34.96 34.66
C SER A 16 11.19 34.36 33.30
N ALA A 17 12.12 33.61 32.68
CA ALA A 17 11.89 32.91 31.41
C ALA A 17 10.83 31.80 31.56
N SER A 18 10.84 31.09 32.70
CA SER A 18 9.80 30.09 33.02
C SER A 18 8.41 30.72 33.11
N LEU A 19 8.27 31.84 33.81
CA LEU A 19 7.02 32.56 33.93
C LEU A 19 6.53 33.09 32.55
N ILE A 20 7.43 33.65 31.75
CA ILE A 20 7.11 34.15 30.41
C ILE A 20 6.61 32.98 29.54
N SER A 21 7.30 31.85 29.53
CA SER A 21 6.91 30.67 28.76
C SER A 21 5.58 30.08 29.23
N PHE A 22 5.27 30.12 30.53
CA PHE A 22 4.01 29.64 31.10
C PHE A 22 2.81 30.50 30.74
N PHE A 23 2.98 31.83 30.73
CA PHE A 23 1.86 32.77 30.47
C PHE A 23 1.70 33.16 28.99
N ASN A 24 2.64 32.80 28.12
CA ASN A 24 2.59 33.15 26.69
C ASN A 24 2.74 31.89 25.85
N GLN A 25 1.91 30.89 26.09
CA GLN A 25 1.96 29.60 25.41
C GLN A 25 1.80 29.74 23.90
N GLU A 26 0.77 30.47 23.43
CA GLU A 26 0.56 30.75 22.01
C GLU A 26 1.82 31.32 21.33
N GLN A 27 2.49 32.29 21.94
CA GLN A 27 3.70 32.90 21.36
C GLN A 27 4.89 31.95 21.36
N VAL A 28 4.95 30.99 22.30
CA VAL A 28 5.98 29.96 22.34
C VAL A 28 5.69 28.89 21.30
N GLU A 29 4.43 28.53 21.10
CA GLU A 29 3.99 27.61 20.04
C GLU A 29 4.23 28.22 18.66
N ASP A 30 3.82 29.46 18.43
CA ASP A 30 4.11 30.19 17.18
C ASP A 30 5.61 30.31 16.91
N TRP A 31 6.43 30.53 17.94
CA TRP A 31 7.88 30.59 17.79
C TRP A 31 8.47 29.23 17.48
N LEU A 32 7.97 28.16 18.10
CA LEU A 32 8.39 26.79 17.80
C LEU A 32 7.98 26.39 16.39
N GLN A 33 6.75 26.69 15.97
CA GLN A 33 6.27 26.43 14.62
C GLN A 33 7.05 27.24 13.57
N SER A 34 7.35 28.52 13.83
CA SER A 34 8.10 29.36 12.89
C SER A 34 9.59 29.00 12.78
N ASN A 35 10.14 28.26 13.76
CA ASN A 35 11.53 27.80 13.77
C ASN A 35 11.66 26.27 13.64
N SER A 36 10.55 25.52 13.61
CA SER A 36 10.55 24.15 13.13
C SER A 36 10.79 24.20 11.61
N ILE A 37 11.59 23.29 11.11
CA ILE A 37 11.69 23.08 9.66
C ILE A 37 10.28 22.70 9.22
N THR A 38 9.59 23.63 8.57
CA THR A 38 8.35 23.31 7.87
C THR A 38 8.73 22.33 6.77
N ILE A 39 8.47 21.06 6.99
CA ILE A 39 8.27 20.12 5.90
C ILE A 39 7.06 20.70 5.16
N ASN A 40 7.17 20.96 3.89
CA ASN A 40 6.04 21.38 3.06
C ASN A 40 4.94 20.32 3.24
N GLN A 41 3.96 20.61 4.04
CA GLN A 41 2.72 19.84 4.16
C GLN A 41 1.74 20.38 3.11
N ASP A 42 2.13 20.33 1.84
CA ASP A 42 1.26 20.81 0.74
C ASP A 42 0.52 19.67 0.03
N GLU A 43 0.75 18.41 0.41
CA GLU A 43 -0.01 17.27 -0.09
C GLU A 43 -0.91 16.72 1.02
N ILE A 44 -2.22 16.84 0.80
CA ILE A 44 -3.23 16.24 1.67
C ILE A 44 -3.32 14.76 1.28
N GLU A 45 -2.72 13.92 2.11
CA GLU A 45 -2.76 12.48 1.89
C GLU A 45 -4.10 11.90 2.36
N THR A 46 -4.62 10.93 1.61
CA THR A 46 -5.83 10.20 1.96
C THR A 46 -5.50 9.07 2.93
N LEU A 47 -6.26 8.95 4.02
CA LEU A 47 -6.10 7.86 4.98
C LEU A 47 -6.69 6.56 4.39
N PRO A 48 -5.93 5.44 4.36
CA PRO A 48 -6.46 4.14 4.01
C PRO A 48 -7.65 3.73 4.88
N ILE A 49 -8.38 2.70 4.44
CA ILE A 49 -9.55 2.20 5.15
C ILE A 49 -9.19 1.77 6.58
N GLN A 50 -10.00 2.19 7.54
CA GLN A 50 -9.79 1.89 8.95
C GLN A 50 -10.77 0.81 9.43
N GLN A 51 -10.41 0.07 10.48
CA GLN A 51 -11.32 -0.90 11.08
C GLN A 51 -12.61 -0.26 11.60
N ASN A 52 -12.53 0.95 12.14
CA ASN A 52 -13.67 1.74 12.56
C ASN A 52 -13.78 2.97 11.68
N GLU A 53 -14.59 2.88 10.64
CA GLU A 53 -14.93 4.00 9.75
C GLU A 53 -16.08 4.79 10.34
N ASN A 54 -15.96 6.11 10.34
CA ASN A 54 -17.00 7.02 10.80
C ASN A 54 -17.15 8.20 9.81
N TRP A 55 -18.28 8.26 9.14
CA TRP A 55 -18.52 9.23 8.07
C TRP A 55 -19.52 10.29 8.47
N PRO A 56 -19.14 11.58 8.54
CA PRO A 56 -20.08 12.68 8.61
C PRO A 56 -20.74 12.87 7.25
N VAL A 57 -22.05 13.00 7.25
CA VAL A 57 -22.83 13.30 6.05
C VAL A 57 -23.57 14.61 6.25
N ILE A 58 -23.29 15.60 5.39
CA ILE A 58 -23.94 16.91 5.41
C ILE A 58 -24.80 17.06 4.14
N ILE A 59 -26.06 17.48 4.32
CA ILE A 59 -27.00 17.64 3.22
C ILE A 59 -27.12 19.11 2.88
N VAL A 60 -27.08 19.45 1.57
CA VAL A 60 -27.17 20.84 1.11
C VAL A 60 -28.25 21.05 0.04
N ASN A 61 -29.08 22.06 0.23
CA ASN A 61 -30.05 22.63 -0.72
C ASN A 61 -29.46 23.83 -1.46
N PHE A 62 -30.04 24.18 -2.62
CA PHE A 62 -29.73 25.40 -3.34
C PHE A 62 -30.92 26.37 -3.24
N GLN A 63 -30.69 27.69 -3.49
CA GLN A 63 -31.76 28.71 -3.41
C GLN A 63 -32.94 28.46 -4.38
N ASP A 64 -32.67 27.85 -5.52
CA ASP A 64 -33.65 27.51 -6.57
C ASP A 64 -34.11 26.04 -6.54
N GLN A 65 -33.45 25.18 -5.72
CA GLN A 65 -33.73 23.76 -5.62
C GLN A 65 -33.79 23.37 -4.15
N ILE A 66 -34.97 23.50 -3.53
CA ILE A 66 -35.16 23.19 -2.10
C ILE A 66 -35.93 21.88 -1.95
N MET A 67 -35.33 20.90 -1.32
CA MET A 67 -36.00 19.71 -0.80
C MET A 67 -36.38 19.95 0.66
N ASP A 68 -37.58 19.51 1.05
CA ASP A 68 -37.99 19.55 2.46
C ASP A 68 -37.01 18.77 3.34
N SER A 69 -36.59 19.32 4.48
CA SER A 69 -35.55 18.76 5.33
C SER A 69 -35.85 17.32 5.79
N ASN A 70 -37.10 17.02 6.16
CA ASN A 70 -37.47 15.66 6.57
C ASN A 70 -37.37 14.69 5.39
N SER A 71 -37.76 15.16 4.19
CA SER A 71 -37.61 14.36 2.96
C SER A 71 -36.17 14.12 2.61
N ALA A 72 -35.29 15.11 2.74
CA ALA A 72 -33.86 15.01 2.50
C ALA A 72 -33.19 14.02 3.47
N LEU A 73 -33.46 14.14 4.77
CA LEU A 73 -32.97 13.23 5.79
C LEU A 73 -33.43 11.79 5.52
N THR A 74 -34.73 11.58 5.26
CA THR A 74 -35.28 10.24 4.98
C THR A 74 -34.66 9.62 3.73
N GLN A 75 -34.46 10.39 2.66
CA GLN A 75 -33.83 9.90 1.44
C GLN A 75 -32.34 9.55 1.68
N THR A 76 -31.64 10.36 2.47
CA THR A 76 -30.24 10.07 2.84
C THR A 76 -30.13 8.78 3.66
N GLU A 77 -31.00 8.61 4.65
CA GLU A 77 -31.08 7.34 5.41
C GLU A 77 -31.35 6.15 4.49
N GLN A 78 -32.29 6.27 3.56
CA GLN A 78 -32.61 5.22 2.60
C GLN A 78 -31.49 4.95 1.60
N LEU A 79 -30.75 5.97 1.19
CA LEU A 79 -29.62 5.82 0.27
C LEU A 79 -28.45 5.09 0.94
N LEU A 80 -28.08 5.47 2.16
CA LEU A 80 -26.84 5.03 2.78
C LEU A 80 -27.03 3.89 3.78
N ILE A 81 -28.13 3.86 4.53
CA ILE A 81 -28.32 2.89 5.63
C ILE A 81 -29.42 1.89 5.26
N PRO A 82 -29.19 0.57 5.26
CA PRO A 82 -27.97 -0.16 5.67
C PRO A 82 -26.97 -0.46 4.53
N HIS A 83 -27.20 0.08 3.33
CA HIS A 83 -26.49 -0.31 2.10
C HIS A 83 -24.98 -0.14 2.24
N SER A 84 -24.50 1.02 2.66
CA SER A 84 -23.04 1.25 2.83
C SER A 84 -22.42 0.29 3.84
N LYS A 85 -23.10 0.04 4.96
CA LYS A 85 -22.63 -0.93 5.96
C LYS A 85 -22.51 -2.33 5.38
N ASN A 86 -23.51 -2.77 4.61
CA ASN A 86 -23.49 -4.09 3.98
C ASN A 86 -22.38 -4.18 2.92
N TYR A 87 -22.20 -3.09 2.14
CA TYR A 87 -21.13 -3.00 1.14
C TYR A 87 -19.76 -3.14 1.78
N PHE A 88 -19.46 -2.33 2.82
CA PHE A 88 -18.18 -2.37 3.54
C PHE A 88 -17.98 -3.66 4.33
N THR A 89 -19.05 -4.27 4.82
CA THR A 89 -18.99 -5.61 5.46
C THR A 89 -18.53 -6.67 4.47
N GLN A 90 -19.07 -6.67 3.25
CA GLN A 90 -18.71 -7.62 2.21
C GLN A 90 -17.30 -7.34 1.66
N LEU A 91 -17.04 -6.12 1.23
CA LEU A 91 -15.76 -5.68 0.68
C LEU A 91 -14.58 -6.01 1.62
N SER A 92 -14.75 -5.81 2.92
CA SER A 92 -13.69 -6.00 3.93
C SER A 92 -13.71 -7.36 4.63
N ASN A 93 -14.57 -8.29 4.21
CA ASN A 93 -14.77 -9.58 4.87
C ASN A 93 -15.06 -9.43 6.39
N ASN A 94 -15.96 -8.51 6.75
CA ASN A 94 -16.34 -8.13 8.12
C ASN A 94 -15.22 -7.45 8.95
N PHE A 95 -14.14 -7.01 8.35
CA PHE A 95 -13.08 -6.29 9.06
C PHE A 95 -13.53 -4.88 9.44
N VAL A 96 -14.22 -4.17 8.53
CA VAL A 96 -14.63 -2.78 8.71
C VAL A 96 -15.98 -2.69 9.44
N ASN A 97 -16.01 -1.84 10.46
CA ASN A 97 -17.22 -1.44 11.17
C ASN A 97 -17.54 0.02 10.80
N LEU A 98 -18.47 0.21 9.86
CA LEU A 98 -18.84 1.52 9.36
C LEU A 98 -19.98 2.14 10.20
N SER A 99 -19.76 3.37 10.66
CA SER A 99 -20.77 4.29 11.22
C SER A 99 -21.01 5.45 10.26
N ILE A 100 -22.26 5.85 10.09
CA ILE A 100 -22.65 7.00 9.25
C ILE A 100 -23.42 7.97 10.12
N ASP A 101 -22.89 9.17 10.28
CA ASP A 101 -23.46 10.23 11.10
C ASP A 101 -24.10 11.29 10.20
N ILE A 102 -25.41 11.17 9.95
CA ILE A 102 -26.16 12.14 9.14
C ILE A 102 -26.46 13.38 9.97
N HIS A 103 -25.91 14.52 9.56
CA HIS A 103 -26.18 15.79 10.22
C HIS A 103 -27.66 16.18 10.05
N GLN A 104 -28.34 16.47 11.16
CA GLN A 104 -29.79 16.69 11.17
C GLN A 104 -30.22 18.05 10.58
N THR A 105 -29.30 18.98 10.43
CA THR A 105 -29.58 20.29 9.82
C THR A 105 -29.25 20.24 8.32
N VAL A 106 -30.25 20.43 7.47
CA VAL A 106 -30.05 20.60 6.03
C VAL A 106 -29.58 22.03 5.76
N VAL A 107 -28.38 22.18 5.24
CA VAL A 107 -27.77 23.46 4.87
C VAL A 107 -28.48 24.00 3.63
N THR A 108 -28.65 25.33 3.50
CA THR A 108 -29.06 25.95 2.25
C THR A 108 -27.92 26.82 1.74
N ALA A 109 -27.40 26.52 0.57
CA ALA A 109 -26.32 27.26 -0.08
C ALA A 109 -26.73 28.72 -0.34
N ASN A 110 -25.77 29.62 -0.39
CA ASN A 110 -26.03 31.05 -0.65
C ASN A 110 -26.44 31.33 -2.11
N GLY A 111 -26.10 30.43 -3.05
CA GLY A 111 -26.36 30.56 -4.47
C GLY A 111 -27.40 29.58 -5.00
N VAL A 112 -27.63 29.64 -6.31
CA VAL A 112 -28.41 28.66 -7.09
C VAL A 112 -27.54 27.52 -7.56
N LEU A 113 -28.12 26.40 -7.98
CA LEU A 113 -27.38 25.22 -8.44
C LEU A 113 -26.32 25.57 -9.50
N ALA A 114 -26.67 26.39 -10.48
CA ALA A 114 -25.77 26.81 -11.55
C ALA A 114 -24.52 27.59 -11.09
N ASP A 115 -24.58 28.19 -9.89
CA ASP A 115 -23.41 28.90 -9.34
C ASP A 115 -22.30 27.93 -8.89
N TYR A 116 -22.65 26.65 -8.72
CA TYR A 116 -21.75 25.61 -8.22
C TYR A 116 -21.54 24.43 -9.19
N GLY A 117 -22.37 24.29 -10.23
CA GLY A 117 -22.34 23.15 -11.14
C GLY A 117 -22.32 23.55 -12.62
N ALA A 118 -22.00 24.82 -12.97
CA ALA A 118 -21.98 25.24 -14.38
C ALA A 118 -20.69 24.77 -15.08
N ASP A 119 -20.85 24.16 -16.26
CA ASP A 119 -19.73 23.79 -17.12
C ASP A 119 -19.21 25.00 -17.92
N ASN A 120 -17.90 25.05 -18.14
CA ASN A 120 -17.24 26.00 -19.02
C ASN A 120 -16.66 25.29 -20.25
N GLY A 121 -17.46 25.20 -21.30
CA GLY A 121 -17.07 24.49 -22.51
C GLY A 121 -16.99 22.97 -22.28
N VAL A 122 -15.79 22.42 -22.30
CA VAL A 122 -15.53 20.99 -22.03
C VAL A 122 -15.16 20.72 -20.56
N GLU A 123 -14.83 21.77 -19.81
CA GLU A 123 -14.47 21.67 -18.40
C GLU A 123 -15.76 21.65 -17.56
N ARG A 124 -15.94 20.57 -16.81
CA ARG A 124 -17.09 20.38 -15.93
C ARG A 124 -16.96 21.25 -14.69
N ASP A 125 -18.10 21.72 -14.17
CA ASP A 125 -18.20 22.43 -12.91
C ASP A 125 -17.16 23.54 -12.72
N SER A 126 -16.80 24.21 -13.82
CA SER A 126 -15.68 25.15 -13.85
C SER A 126 -16.12 26.58 -14.21
N SER A 127 -15.54 27.54 -13.51
CA SER A 127 -15.68 28.95 -13.88
C SER A 127 -14.88 29.29 -15.13
N THR A 128 -15.17 30.44 -15.75
CA THR A 128 -14.36 30.97 -16.87
C THR A 128 -12.92 31.29 -16.49
N SER A 129 -12.59 31.31 -15.20
CA SER A 129 -11.22 31.46 -14.67
C SER A 129 -10.55 30.13 -14.33
N GLY A 130 -11.22 28.99 -14.55
CA GLY A 130 -10.69 27.67 -14.24
C GLY A 130 -10.86 27.24 -12.77
N THR A 131 -11.68 27.99 -11.98
CA THR A 131 -11.95 27.60 -10.59
C THR A 131 -12.99 26.46 -10.57
N HIS A 132 -12.75 25.39 -9.83
CA HIS A 132 -13.68 24.32 -9.60
C HIS A 132 -14.83 24.82 -8.70
N LEU A 133 -16.03 24.95 -9.26
CA LEU A 133 -17.16 25.62 -8.61
C LEU A 133 -17.72 24.85 -7.38
N PRO A 134 -17.82 23.52 -7.37
CA PRO A 134 -18.30 22.75 -6.22
C PRO A 134 -17.45 22.95 -4.96
N MET A 135 -16.17 23.29 -5.11
CA MET A 135 -15.30 23.62 -3.98
C MET A 135 -15.81 24.83 -3.18
N ASN A 136 -16.41 25.83 -3.87
CA ASN A 136 -17.04 26.96 -3.18
C ASN A 136 -18.23 26.50 -2.32
N LEU A 137 -19.02 25.53 -2.82
CA LEU A 137 -20.10 24.92 -2.05
C LEU A 137 -19.58 24.15 -0.84
N ALA A 138 -18.52 23.35 -1.03
CA ALA A 138 -17.90 22.61 0.05
C ALA A 138 -17.37 23.54 1.16
N ASN A 139 -16.65 24.60 0.78
CA ASN A 139 -16.18 25.64 1.70
C ASN A 139 -17.34 26.27 2.48
N GLU A 140 -18.44 26.56 1.82
CA GLU A 140 -19.63 27.14 2.44
C GLU A 140 -20.28 26.18 3.42
N VAL A 141 -20.46 24.93 3.03
CA VAL A 141 -21.04 23.85 3.85
C VAL A 141 -20.19 23.57 5.08
N ILE A 142 -18.86 23.41 4.91
CA ILE A 142 -17.93 23.14 6.01
C ILE A 142 -17.95 24.30 7.01
N ASN A 143 -17.79 25.53 6.54
CA ASN A 143 -17.77 26.71 7.41
C ASN A 143 -19.09 26.93 8.16
N SER A 144 -20.25 26.62 7.55
CA SER A 144 -21.56 26.74 8.22
C SER A 144 -21.75 25.70 9.33
N ASN A 145 -21.06 24.56 9.25
CA ASN A 145 -21.14 23.46 10.21
C ASN A 145 -19.93 23.37 11.17
N LYS A 146 -18.99 24.30 11.07
CA LYS A 146 -17.76 24.33 11.87
C LYS A 146 -18.00 24.15 13.37
N ASN A 147 -19.05 24.80 13.91
CA ASN A 147 -19.41 24.74 15.35
C ASN A 147 -20.60 23.82 15.64
N GLU A 148 -21.17 23.17 14.64
CA GLU A 148 -22.40 22.35 14.78
C GLU A 148 -22.05 20.86 14.89
N LEU A 149 -20.89 20.45 14.38
CA LEU A 149 -20.38 19.07 14.37
C LEU A 149 -19.20 18.91 15.33
N ASP A 150 -19.14 17.76 15.96
CA ASP A 150 -17.96 17.29 16.70
C ASP A 150 -17.01 16.61 15.70
N TRP A 151 -16.17 17.42 15.05
CA TRP A 151 -15.27 16.99 13.99
C TRP A 151 -14.21 16.01 14.46
N SER A 152 -13.88 16.00 15.77
CA SER A 152 -12.88 15.05 16.33
C SER A 152 -13.26 13.58 16.18
N LYS A 153 -14.53 13.28 15.90
CA LYS A 153 -14.97 11.90 15.62
C LYS A 153 -14.56 11.38 14.25
N TYR A 154 -14.19 12.28 13.35
CA TYR A 154 -13.91 11.97 11.95
C TYR A 154 -12.42 12.15 11.60
N ASP A 155 -11.63 12.52 12.57
CA ASP A 155 -10.17 12.41 12.64
C ASP A 155 -9.87 11.00 13.17
N LEU A 156 -9.79 10.03 12.25
CA LEU A 156 -9.77 8.61 12.57
C LEU A 156 -8.41 8.14 13.11
N ASN A 157 -7.35 8.85 12.76
CA ASN A 157 -5.97 8.57 13.16
C ASN A 157 -5.46 9.52 14.25
N SER A 158 -6.26 10.53 14.64
CA SER A 158 -5.92 11.54 15.64
C SER A 158 -4.72 12.42 15.29
N ASP A 159 -4.63 12.79 14.02
CA ASP A 159 -3.55 13.63 13.47
C ASP A 159 -3.92 15.12 13.39
N GLY A 160 -5.16 15.44 13.68
CA GLY A 160 -5.71 16.80 13.57
C GLY A 160 -6.35 17.08 12.21
N TYR A 161 -6.44 16.09 11.31
CA TYR A 161 -7.17 16.21 10.05
C TYR A 161 -8.42 15.34 10.04
N VAL A 162 -9.49 15.89 9.47
CA VAL A 162 -10.72 15.13 9.23
C VAL A 162 -10.51 14.24 8.01
N ASP A 163 -10.61 12.91 8.20
CA ASP A 163 -10.31 11.90 7.18
C ASP A 163 -11.48 11.59 6.25
N ARG A 164 -12.69 11.87 6.68
CA ARG A 164 -13.91 11.52 5.93
C ARG A 164 -14.89 12.67 5.97
N LEU A 165 -15.45 13.01 4.80
CA LEU A 165 -16.59 13.92 4.67
C LEU A 165 -17.38 13.61 3.40
N LEU A 166 -18.67 13.33 3.55
CA LEU A 166 -19.62 13.21 2.44
C LEU A 166 -20.61 14.37 2.45
N ILE A 167 -20.63 15.16 1.38
CA ILE A 167 -21.61 16.23 1.15
C ILE A 167 -22.61 15.70 0.12
N LEU A 168 -23.90 15.65 0.48
CA LEU A 168 -24.97 15.28 -0.41
C LEU A 168 -25.80 16.50 -0.81
N HIS A 169 -25.71 16.92 -2.07
CA HIS A 169 -26.60 17.93 -2.59
C HIS A 169 -27.96 17.34 -2.99
N THR A 170 -29.06 18.05 -2.71
CA THR A 170 -30.42 17.52 -2.87
C THR A 170 -30.90 17.39 -4.32
N THR A 171 -30.05 17.72 -5.28
CA THR A 171 -30.36 17.58 -6.72
C THR A 171 -29.80 16.27 -7.30
N VAL A 172 -30.13 15.96 -8.54
CA VAL A 172 -29.58 14.83 -9.30
C VAL A 172 -28.19 15.21 -9.78
N GLY A 173 -27.22 14.29 -9.64
CA GLY A 173 -25.87 14.48 -10.17
C GLY A 173 -25.84 14.58 -11.71
N GLN A 174 -24.83 15.24 -12.26
CA GLN A 174 -24.68 15.44 -13.71
C GLN A 174 -24.40 14.10 -14.40
N GLU A 175 -23.71 13.18 -13.77
CA GLU A 175 -23.36 11.84 -14.24
C GLU A 175 -24.57 10.96 -14.58
N VAL A 176 -25.71 11.21 -13.94
CA VAL A 176 -26.97 10.47 -14.21
C VAL A 176 -27.70 11.00 -15.46
N GLY A 177 -27.10 11.94 -16.12
CA GLY A 177 -27.67 12.66 -17.27
C GLY A 177 -28.43 13.90 -16.83
N GLY A 178 -28.22 14.96 -17.52
CA GLY A 178 -28.83 16.27 -17.23
C GLY A 178 -28.18 17.38 -18.01
N ASN A 179 -28.47 18.61 -17.60
CA ASN A 179 -27.85 19.77 -18.22
C ASN A 179 -26.50 20.11 -17.56
N SER A 180 -25.72 20.90 -18.26
CA SER A 180 -24.41 21.40 -17.86
C SER A 180 -24.39 22.39 -16.67
N ASN A 181 -25.46 22.43 -15.87
CA ASN A 181 -25.53 23.23 -14.65
C ASN A 181 -25.69 22.37 -13.40
N ARG A 182 -25.57 21.06 -13.54
CA ARG A 182 -25.60 20.12 -12.42
C ARG A 182 -24.18 19.81 -11.99
N ILE A 183 -24.01 19.56 -10.71
CA ILE A 183 -22.74 19.15 -10.15
C ILE A 183 -22.46 17.69 -10.54
N TRP A 184 -21.29 17.41 -11.06
CA TRP A 184 -20.73 16.07 -11.22
C TRP A 184 -20.27 15.56 -9.86
N SER A 185 -20.65 14.34 -9.48
CA SER A 185 -20.16 13.72 -8.25
C SER A 185 -18.66 13.54 -8.31
N HIS A 186 -17.95 13.83 -7.22
CA HIS A 186 -16.48 13.81 -7.20
C HIS A 186 -15.93 13.74 -5.77
N PHE A 187 -14.71 13.25 -5.67
CA PHE A 187 -13.78 13.50 -4.57
C PHE A 187 -12.74 14.53 -5.03
N THR A 188 -12.37 15.46 -4.16
CA THR A 188 -11.26 16.38 -4.42
C THR A 188 -10.71 16.99 -3.14
N THR A 189 -9.48 17.50 -3.24
CA THR A 189 -8.85 18.33 -2.19
C THR A 189 -9.34 19.76 -2.27
N LEU A 190 -9.32 20.47 -1.14
CA LEU A 190 -9.59 21.89 -1.07
C LEU A 190 -8.35 22.69 -1.49
N ASP A 191 -8.55 23.84 -2.17
CA ASP A 191 -7.44 24.77 -2.49
C ASP A 191 -6.73 25.28 -1.24
N GLU A 192 -7.48 25.46 -0.14
CA GLU A 192 -6.97 25.88 1.15
C GLU A 192 -7.54 24.98 2.25
N ILE A 193 -6.68 24.51 3.13
CA ILE A 193 -7.08 23.74 4.30
C ILE A 193 -7.92 24.61 5.22
N ILE A 194 -9.10 24.13 5.60
CA ILE A 194 -10.00 24.83 6.50
C ILE A 194 -9.68 24.47 7.96
N ASP A 195 -9.31 25.46 8.75
CA ASP A 195 -9.19 25.30 10.20
C ASP A 195 -10.57 25.21 10.83
N LEU A 196 -10.86 24.09 11.49
CA LEU A 196 -12.14 23.81 12.18
C LEU A 196 -12.14 24.27 13.65
N GLY A 197 -11.01 24.68 14.19
CA GLY A 197 -10.79 25.01 15.60
C GLY A 197 -10.33 23.80 16.41
N ASP A 198 -9.86 24.06 17.64
CA ASP A 198 -9.34 23.04 18.57
C ASP A 198 -8.21 22.16 17.99
N GLY A 199 -7.48 22.70 17.00
CA GLY A 199 -6.39 22.00 16.31
C GLY A 199 -6.81 21.10 15.16
N LEU A 200 -8.12 21.03 14.87
CA LEU A 200 -8.64 20.21 13.78
C LEU A 200 -8.72 20.99 12.46
N LYS A 201 -8.45 20.29 11.39
CA LYS A 201 -8.40 20.81 10.01
C LYS A 201 -9.15 19.86 9.07
N ILE A 202 -9.55 20.36 7.91
CA ILE A 202 -10.08 19.55 6.82
C ILE A 202 -9.51 20.03 5.50
N GLY A 203 -9.06 19.11 4.67
CA GLY A 203 -8.39 19.40 3.41
C GLY A 203 -9.04 18.80 2.17
N HIS A 204 -10.03 17.91 2.30
CA HIS A 204 -10.68 17.24 1.18
C HIS A 204 -12.14 16.93 1.50
N TYR A 205 -12.91 16.58 0.49
CA TYR A 205 -14.32 16.21 0.63
C TYR A 205 -14.76 15.31 -0.54
N THR A 206 -15.84 14.56 -0.31
CA THR A 206 -16.62 13.89 -1.35
C THR A 206 -17.95 14.62 -1.52
N MET A 207 -18.39 14.80 -2.75
CA MET A 207 -19.70 15.37 -3.07
C MET A 207 -20.47 14.48 -4.04
N ALA A 208 -21.77 14.22 -3.73
CA ALA A 208 -22.63 13.39 -4.58
C ALA A 208 -24.10 13.87 -4.58
N GLY A 209 -24.86 13.42 -5.58
CA GLY A 209 -26.25 13.82 -5.78
C GLY A 209 -27.27 12.95 -5.05
N LEU A 210 -27.89 13.42 -3.98
CA LEU A 210 -28.99 12.75 -3.28
C LEU A 210 -30.24 12.55 -4.18
N GLY A 211 -30.50 13.51 -5.08
CA GLY A 211 -31.64 13.46 -6.00
C GLY A 211 -31.64 12.29 -6.97
N SER A 212 -30.53 11.61 -7.13
CA SER A 212 -30.38 10.36 -7.91
C SER A 212 -31.06 9.15 -7.23
N GLY A 213 -31.42 9.26 -5.95
CA GLY A 213 -32.01 8.17 -5.15
C GLY A 213 -31.09 6.96 -5.07
N GLN A 214 -31.66 5.75 -5.08
CA GLN A 214 -30.86 4.52 -4.99
C GLN A 214 -29.87 4.35 -6.16
N ALA A 215 -30.12 4.97 -7.31
CA ALA A 215 -29.19 4.97 -8.44
C ALA A 215 -27.89 5.76 -8.15
N GLY A 216 -27.88 6.65 -7.16
CA GLY A 216 -26.69 7.37 -6.73
C GLY A 216 -25.83 6.62 -5.70
N PHE A 217 -26.25 5.44 -5.23
CA PHE A 217 -25.52 4.71 -4.20
C PHE A 217 -24.12 4.29 -4.68
N GLY A 218 -24.03 3.68 -5.87
CA GLY A 218 -22.76 3.25 -6.44
C GLY A 218 -21.78 4.42 -6.64
N THR A 219 -22.30 5.55 -7.14
CA THR A 219 -21.51 6.78 -7.29
C THR A 219 -20.99 7.28 -5.92
N ALA A 220 -21.88 7.37 -4.91
CA ALA A 220 -21.45 7.81 -3.59
C ALA A 220 -20.37 6.89 -2.97
N MET A 221 -20.46 5.57 -3.19
CA MET A 221 -19.43 4.62 -2.73
C MET A 221 -18.13 4.75 -3.52
N HIS A 222 -18.19 4.93 -4.84
CA HIS A 222 -17.04 5.19 -5.70
C HIS A 222 -16.25 6.41 -5.20
N GLU A 223 -16.94 7.54 -5.02
CA GLU A 223 -16.30 8.78 -4.56
C GLU A 223 -15.76 8.66 -3.12
N MET A 224 -16.42 7.89 -2.26
CA MET A 224 -15.91 7.67 -0.90
C MET A 224 -14.68 6.77 -0.88
N LEU A 225 -14.52 5.84 -1.85
CA LEU A 225 -13.32 5.02 -1.95
C LEU A 225 -12.10 5.87 -2.37
N HIS A 226 -12.29 6.93 -3.14
CA HIS A 226 -11.22 7.89 -3.40
C HIS A 226 -10.68 8.54 -2.13
N GLN A 227 -11.52 8.81 -1.12
CA GLN A 227 -11.05 9.30 0.19
C GLN A 227 -10.18 8.27 0.94
N MET A 228 -10.15 7.02 0.48
CA MET A 228 -9.33 5.94 1.02
C MET A 228 -8.10 5.64 0.15
N GLY A 229 -7.93 6.41 -0.94
CA GLY A 229 -6.80 6.31 -1.85
C GLY A 229 -7.05 5.44 -3.08
N ALA A 230 -8.30 5.07 -3.39
CA ALA A 230 -8.60 4.37 -4.64
C ALA A 230 -8.38 5.27 -5.87
N TYR A 231 -7.93 4.66 -6.96
CA TYR A 231 -7.78 5.32 -8.26
C TYR A 231 -8.88 4.92 -9.23
N ASP A 232 -9.19 5.81 -10.17
CA ASP A 232 -10.06 5.47 -11.28
C ASP A 232 -9.42 4.40 -12.19
N LEU A 233 -10.21 3.39 -12.52
CA LEU A 233 -9.78 2.30 -13.41
C LEU A 233 -10.41 2.42 -14.80
N TYR A 234 -10.74 3.63 -15.20
CA TYR A 234 -11.22 4.01 -16.52
C TYR A 234 -10.52 5.32 -16.96
N PRO A 235 -10.52 5.69 -18.26
CA PRO A 235 -9.98 6.97 -18.71
C PRO A 235 -10.76 8.15 -18.14
N SER A 236 -10.31 8.72 -17.01
CA SER A 236 -11.05 9.75 -16.25
C SER A 236 -10.94 11.13 -16.87
N HIS A 237 -9.79 11.48 -17.44
CA HIS A 237 -9.49 12.78 -18.00
C HIS A 237 -8.91 12.64 -19.41
N GLY A 238 -8.99 13.72 -20.19
CA GLY A 238 -8.42 13.78 -21.52
C GLY A 238 -9.43 13.86 -22.64
N GLU A 239 -8.96 14.18 -23.85
CA GLU A 239 -9.78 14.11 -25.05
C GLU A 239 -10.24 12.67 -25.24
N GLN A 240 -11.54 12.44 -25.26
CA GLN A 240 -12.14 11.10 -25.45
C GLN A 240 -11.81 10.53 -26.82
N THR A 241 -10.57 10.19 -27.03
CA THR A 241 -10.10 9.48 -28.22
C THR A 241 -10.16 7.99 -28.04
N SER A 242 -10.16 7.51 -26.79
CA SER A 242 -10.30 6.10 -26.44
C SER A 242 -11.75 5.74 -26.14
N LEU A 243 -12.23 4.65 -26.75
CA LEU A 243 -13.56 4.09 -26.48
C LEU A 243 -13.54 3.12 -25.30
N TRP A 244 -12.37 2.70 -24.83
CA TRP A 244 -12.27 1.72 -23.78
C TRP A 244 -12.74 2.26 -22.40
N LYS A 245 -13.25 1.34 -21.58
CA LYS A 245 -13.90 1.66 -20.31
C LYS A 245 -13.12 1.17 -19.09
N GLY A 246 -11.81 0.94 -19.27
CA GLY A 246 -10.99 0.37 -18.21
C GLY A 246 -11.41 -1.05 -17.86
N VAL A 247 -11.63 -1.30 -16.58
CA VAL A 247 -12.10 -2.61 -16.11
C VAL A 247 -13.62 -2.80 -16.26
N GLY A 248 -14.34 -1.82 -16.81
CA GLY A 248 -15.76 -1.90 -17.10
C GLY A 248 -16.64 -2.19 -15.88
N ASP A 249 -17.62 -3.07 -16.06
CA ASP A 249 -18.60 -3.46 -15.04
C ASP A 249 -18.01 -4.33 -13.92
N TRP A 250 -16.76 -4.78 -14.07
CA TRP A 250 -16.09 -5.65 -13.11
C TRP A 250 -15.64 -4.94 -11.83
N GLY A 251 -15.47 -3.62 -11.82
CA GLY A 251 -15.00 -2.90 -10.67
C GLY A 251 -15.73 -1.57 -10.42
N ILE A 252 -16.00 -1.25 -9.14
CA ILE A 252 -16.67 -0.01 -8.76
C ILE A 252 -15.88 1.22 -9.20
N MET A 253 -14.55 1.14 -9.28
CA MET A 253 -13.71 2.26 -9.74
C MET A 253 -13.70 2.41 -11.28
N ALA A 254 -14.65 1.77 -11.96
CA ALA A 254 -14.99 1.95 -13.37
C ALA A 254 -16.52 1.89 -13.55
N SER A 255 -17.04 1.37 -14.69
CA SER A 255 -18.49 1.29 -14.97
C SER A 255 -19.27 0.47 -13.94
N GLY A 256 -18.59 -0.39 -13.16
CA GLY A 256 -19.22 -1.21 -12.13
C GLY A 256 -19.92 -0.43 -11.01
N ASN A 257 -19.69 0.88 -10.88
CA ASN A 257 -20.48 1.75 -10.00
C ASN A 257 -21.95 1.87 -10.46
N TRP A 258 -22.22 1.64 -11.75
CA TRP A 258 -23.56 1.68 -12.35
C TRP A 258 -24.31 0.37 -12.32
N ASN A 259 -23.71 -0.71 -11.85
CA ASN A 259 -24.34 -2.02 -11.78
C ASN A 259 -25.66 -1.97 -11.00
N GLY A 260 -26.66 -2.71 -11.49
CA GLY A 260 -28.01 -2.65 -10.95
C GLY A 260 -28.65 -1.26 -11.07
N GLY A 261 -28.24 -0.45 -12.07
CA GLY A 261 -28.67 0.94 -12.19
C GLY A 261 -28.13 1.82 -11.06
N GLY A 262 -26.91 1.54 -10.58
CA GLY A 262 -26.22 2.23 -9.49
C GLY A 262 -26.64 1.79 -8.07
N SER A 263 -27.59 0.87 -7.95
CA SER A 263 -28.07 0.42 -6.64
C SER A 263 -27.31 -0.80 -6.08
N THR A 264 -26.60 -1.51 -6.94
CA THR A 264 -25.84 -2.71 -6.59
C THR A 264 -24.46 -2.64 -7.28
N PRO A 265 -23.62 -1.69 -6.86
CA PRO A 265 -22.31 -1.51 -7.49
C PRO A 265 -21.44 -2.73 -7.26
N ALA A 266 -20.55 -3.01 -8.22
CA ALA A 266 -19.55 -4.06 -8.09
C ALA A 266 -18.64 -3.81 -6.86
N LEU A 267 -18.05 -4.88 -6.33
CA LEU A 267 -16.96 -4.73 -5.39
C LEU A 267 -15.71 -4.15 -6.10
N PRO A 268 -14.77 -3.53 -5.36
CA PRO A 268 -13.49 -3.11 -5.93
C PRO A 268 -12.71 -4.31 -6.48
N MET A 269 -11.86 -4.06 -7.46
CA MET A 269 -10.83 -4.99 -7.89
C MET A 269 -9.81 -5.24 -6.77
N SER A 270 -9.14 -6.39 -6.78
CA SER A 270 -8.13 -6.71 -5.76
C SER A 270 -6.98 -5.71 -5.70
N SER A 271 -6.57 -5.16 -6.82
CA SER A 271 -5.60 -4.06 -6.89
C SER A 271 -6.08 -2.81 -6.15
N THR A 272 -7.36 -2.45 -6.29
CA THR A 272 -7.97 -1.34 -5.54
C THR A 272 -8.05 -1.66 -4.04
N MET A 273 -8.41 -2.91 -3.68
CA MET A 273 -8.44 -3.32 -2.27
C MET A 273 -7.06 -3.17 -1.62
N GLU A 274 -5.99 -3.57 -2.32
CA GLU A 274 -4.60 -3.34 -1.86
C GLU A 274 -4.32 -1.85 -1.66
N THR A 275 -4.66 -1.03 -2.64
CA THR A 275 -4.41 0.42 -2.62
C THR A 275 -5.12 1.12 -1.44
N ILE A 276 -6.35 0.71 -1.12
CA ILE A 276 -7.09 1.26 0.03
C ILE A 276 -6.71 0.61 1.37
N GLY A 277 -5.71 -0.27 1.41
CA GLY A 277 -5.18 -0.87 2.63
C GLY A 277 -5.86 -2.17 3.08
N LEU A 278 -6.67 -2.81 2.25
CA LEU A 278 -7.27 -4.12 2.53
C LEU A 278 -6.40 -5.24 1.97
N ASN A 279 -5.76 -5.99 2.86
CA ASN A 279 -4.91 -7.13 2.48
C ASN A 279 -5.76 -8.43 2.39
N ASN A 280 -6.75 -8.44 1.50
CA ASN A 280 -7.63 -9.60 1.28
C ASN A 280 -7.07 -10.54 0.20
N TYR A 281 -5.76 -10.67 0.08
CA TYR A 281 -5.12 -11.48 -0.93
C TYR A 281 -3.94 -12.28 -0.35
N GLN A 282 -3.48 -13.25 -1.13
CA GLN A 282 -2.27 -14.01 -0.84
C GLN A 282 -1.30 -13.85 -2.02
N THR A 283 -0.08 -13.45 -1.71
CA THR A 283 1.01 -13.45 -2.69
C THR A 283 1.41 -14.90 -2.97
N VAL A 284 1.50 -15.24 -4.25
CA VAL A 284 1.79 -16.59 -4.70
C VAL A 284 3.27 -16.71 -5.04
N ASP A 285 3.99 -17.48 -4.26
CA ASP A 285 5.35 -17.91 -4.64
C ASP A 285 5.25 -19.09 -5.62
N ILE A 286 5.67 -18.87 -6.86
CA ILE A 286 5.70 -19.93 -7.87
C ILE A 286 6.95 -20.77 -7.65
N SER A 287 6.77 -21.87 -6.91
CA SER A 287 7.80 -22.87 -6.70
C SER A 287 7.36 -24.23 -7.25
N TRP A 288 8.26 -24.92 -7.92
CA TRP A 288 7.99 -26.20 -8.57
C TRP A 288 8.20 -27.37 -7.64
N THR A 289 7.25 -28.29 -7.56
CA THR A 289 7.38 -29.48 -6.68
C THR A 289 8.20 -30.57 -7.33
N GLN A 290 9.16 -31.10 -6.58
CA GLN A 290 10.05 -32.18 -7.03
C GLN A 290 9.29 -33.50 -7.27
N SER A 291 8.28 -33.78 -6.45
CA SER A 291 7.52 -35.04 -6.52
C SER A 291 6.79 -35.25 -7.85
N ASP A 292 6.51 -34.19 -8.59
CA ASP A 292 5.77 -34.21 -9.85
C ASP A 292 6.62 -33.78 -11.05
N GLY A 293 7.94 -33.91 -10.91
CA GLY A 293 8.89 -33.62 -11.97
C GLY A 293 8.97 -32.15 -12.33
N PHE A 294 8.82 -31.26 -11.34
CA PHE A 294 8.82 -29.81 -11.51
C PHE A 294 7.73 -29.28 -12.44
N CYS A 295 6.69 -30.05 -12.67
CA CYS A 295 5.55 -29.65 -13.50
C CYS A 295 4.49 -28.88 -12.76
N LEU A 296 4.31 -29.17 -11.48
CA LEU A 296 3.24 -28.59 -10.68
C LEU A 296 3.81 -27.54 -9.73
N GLY A 297 3.24 -26.37 -9.82
CA GLY A 297 3.42 -25.27 -8.88
C GLY A 297 2.33 -25.28 -7.82
N PRO A 298 2.10 -24.15 -7.15
CA PRO A 298 1.06 -24.01 -6.13
C PRO A 298 -0.33 -24.22 -6.70
N GLU A 299 -1.22 -24.75 -5.85
CA GLU A 299 -2.65 -24.87 -6.12
C GLU A 299 -3.38 -23.75 -5.40
N LEU A 300 -4.12 -22.93 -6.13
CA LEU A 300 -4.87 -21.81 -5.62
C LEU A 300 -6.33 -22.26 -5.42
N ILE A 301 -6.82 -22.19 -4.18
CA ILE A 301 -8.14 -22.70 -3.82
C ILE A 301 -9.03 -21.53 -3.39
N PHE A 302 -10.18 -21.37 -4.04
CA PHE A 302 -11.15 -20.33 -3.73
C PHE A 302 -12.28 -20.88 -2.86
N ASP A 303 -12.39 -20.38 -1.63
CA ASP A 303 -13.51 -20.74 -0.75
C ASP A 303 -14.73 -19.88 -1.05
N ILE A 304 -15.63 -20.39 -1.88
CA ILE A 304 -16.89 -19.71 -2.22
C ILE A 304 -18.01 -19.94 -1.20
N SER A 305 -17.79 -20.77 -0.17
CA SER A 305 -18.81 -21.11 0.84
C SER A 305 -18.95 -20.06 1.94
N GLN A 306 -17.94 -19.25 2.11
CA GLN A 306 -17.88 -18.10 3.00
C GLN A 306 -17.76 -16.84 2.15
N ASN A 307 -18.31 -15.73 2.58
CA ASN A 307 -18.11 -14.43 1.91
C ASN A 307 -16.65 -13.92 1.98
N SER A 308 -15.71 -14.84 2.15
CA SER A 308 -14.28 -14.54 2.20
C SER A 308 -13.71 -14.70 0.80
N ASN A 309 -13.59 -13.61 0.10
CA ASN A 309 -12.86 -13.58 -1.16
C ASN A 309 -11.37 -13.76 -0.84
N THR A 310 -10.85 -14.96 -1.06
CA THR A 310 -9.41 -15.17 -1.11
C THR A 310 -8.98 -14.79 -2.52
N ASN A 311 -8.24 -13.72 -2.66
CA ASN A 311 -7.67 -13.28 -3.93
C ASN A 311 -6.19 -13.66 -3.95
N TYR A 312 -5.62 -13.77 -5.13
CA TYR A 312 -4.21 -14.13 -5.29
C TYR A 312 -3.49 -13.10 -6.14
N LYS A 313 -2.27 -12.76 -5.72
CA LYS A 313 -1.33 -11.91 -6.44
C LYS A 313 -0.15 -12.74 -6.90
N ILE A 314 0.13 -12.79 -8.19
CA ILE A 314 1.35 -13.37 -8.76
C ILE A 314 2.23 -12.22 -9.22
N ILE A 315 3.44 -12.13 -8.71
CA ILE A 315 4.41 -11.12 -9.10
C ILE A 315 5.09 -11.59 -10.39
N ILE A 316 5.04 -10.79 -11.45
CA ILE A 316 5.79 -11.00 -12.69
C ILE A 316 7.19 -10.40 -12.56
N ASN A 317 7.23 -9.14 -12.14
CA ASN A 317 8.46 -8.40 -11.86
C ASN A 317 8.13 -7.25 -10.88
N GLN A 318 9.09 -6.40 -10.63
CA GLN A 318 9.04 -5.28 -9.69
C GLN A 318 7.83 -4.32 -9.88
N TYR A 319 7.32 -4.19 -11.08
CA TYR A 319 6.22 -3.27 -11.39
C TYR A 319 4.95 -3.96 -11.85
N GLU A 320 5.03 -5.25 -12.15
CA GLU A 320 3.96 -5.94 -12.86
C GLU A 320 3.46 -7.14 -12.11
N ASN A 321 2.15 -7.21 -11.93
CA ASN A 321 1.47 -8.26 -11.18
C ASN A 321 0.32 -8.86 -11.99
N VAL A 322 -0.02 -10.10 -11.68
CA VAL A 322 -1.27 -10.75 -12.11
C VAL A 322 -2.13 -10.95 -10.88
N TRP A 323 -3.34 -10.41 -10.91
CA TRP A 323 -4.36 -10.64 -9.90
C TRP A 323 -5.32 -11.72 -10.35
N ILE A 324 -5.70 -12.59 -9.46
CA ILE A 324 -6.65 -13.67 -9.71
C ILE A 324 -7.72 -13.63 -8.63
N GLU A 325 -8.96 -13.39 -9.05
CA GLU A 325 -10.11 -13.20 -8.18
C GLU A 325 -11.22 -14.18 -8.56
N TYR A 326 -11.93 -14.71 -7.58
CA TYR A 326 -13.21 -15.33 -7.86
C TYR A 326 -14.31 -14.28 -7.75
N ARG A 327 -14.99 -14.00 -8.83
CA ARG A 327 -16.15 -13.10 -8.87
C ARG A 327 -17.39 -13.94 -9.08
N GLY A 328 -18.46 -13.65 -8.37
CA GLY A 328 -19.68 -14.48 -8.53
C GLY A 328 -20.82 -14.10 -7.62
N ASN A 329 -21.96 -14.74 -7.83
CA ASN A 329 -23.26 -14.52 -7.25
C ASN A 329 -23.25 -14.36 -5.74
N ASN A 330 -22.92 -13.15 -5.28
CA ASN A 330 -22.73 -12.85 -3.88
C ASN A 330 -23.07 -11.39 -3.59
N ASN A 331 -24.33 -11.10 -3.32
CA ASN A 331 -24.84 -9.78 -2.96
C ASN A 331 -24.49 -8.68 -3.98
N TYR A 332 -23.39 -7.92 -3.75
CA TYR A 332 -23.01 -6.82 -4.64
C TYR A 332 -22.41 -7.28 -5.97
N ASP A 333 -21.90 -8.50 -6.05
CA ASP A 333 -21.42 -9.09 -7.29
C ASP A 333 -22.52 -9.92 -8.02
N ASP A 334 -23.77 -9.96 -7.52
CA ASP A 334 -24.89 -10.70 -8.15
C ASP A 334 -25.25 -10.20 -9.56
N ILE A 335 -24.85 -8.99 -9.92
CA ILE A 335 -25.18 -8.32 -11.19
C ILE A 335 -23.97 -8.25 -12.14
N LEU A 336 -22.86 -8.82 -11.76
CA LEU A 336 -21.70 -8.93 -12.65
C LEU A 336 -22.06 -9.71 -13.94
N PRO A 337 -21.35 -9.47 -15.04
CA PRO A 337 -21.61 -10.12 -16.30
C PRO A 337 -21.64 -11.65 -16.23
N SER A 338 -20.83 -12.25 -15.37
CA SER A 338 -20.80 -13.70 -15.12
C SER A 338 -20.09 -14.05 -13.81
N ASP A 339 -20.28 -15.31 -13.37
CA ASP A 339 -19.50 -15.91 -12.30
C ASP A 339 -18.28 -16.61 -12.87
N GLY A 340 -17.15 -16.54 -12.18
CA GLY A 340 -15.94 -17.25 -12.57
C GLY A 340 -14.66 -16.67 -12.00
N ILE A 341 -13.56 -17.17 -12.49
CA ILE A 341 -12.24 -16.64 -12.18
C ILE A 341 -11.97 -15.44 -13.08
N LEU A 342 -11.85 -14.27 -12.49
CA LEU A 342 -11.43 -13.05 -13.18
C LEU A 342 -9.91 -12.90 -13.00
N VAL A 343 -9.23 -12.62 -14.10
CA VAL A 343 -7.79 -12.40 -14.10
C VAL A 343 -7.53 -10.98 -14.58
N SER A 344 -6.70 -10.25 -13.86
CA SER A 344 -6.26 -8.92 -14.30
C SER A 344 -4.75 -8.78 -14.23
N TYR A 345 -4.23 -7.95 -15.10
CA TYR A 345 -2.82 -7.60 -15.18
C TYR A 345 -2.64 -6.14 -14.76
N GLN A 346 -1.69 -5.89 -13.88
CA GLN A 346 -1.37 -4.58 -13.33
C GLN A 346 0.07 -4.19 -13.71
N ASP A 347 0.26 -2.94 -14.15
CA ASP A 347 1.56 -2.32 -14.38
C ASP A 347 1.69 -1.05 -13.51
N ASN A 348 2.45 -1.13 -12.42
CA ASN A 348 2.70 -0.01 -11.51
C ASN A 348 3.76 0.97 -12.04
N SER A 349 4.35 0.72 -13.21
CA SER A 349 5.35 1.61 -13.82
C SER A 349 4.75 2.65 -14.75
N VAL A 350 3.41 2.75 -14.81
CA VAL A 350 2.73 3.84 -15.55
C VAL A 350 2.83 5.15 -14.78
N ASP A 351 2.75 6.26 -15.49
CA ASP A 351 2.65 7.60 -14.90
C ASP A 351 1.18 7.94 -14.59
N GLY A 352 0.93 9.00 -13.82
CA GLY A 352 -0.41 9.55 -13.60
C GLY A 352 -1.01 9.27 -12.22
N PHE A 353 -0.22 8.75 -11.27
CA PHE A 353 -0.68 8.51 -9.90
C PHE A 353 -1.12 9.78 -9.17
N ASP A 354 -0.41 10.89 -9.36
CA ASP A 354 -0.72 12.15 -8.69
C ASP A 354 -2.01 12.80 -9.19
N ASP A 355 -2.34 12.56 -10.47
CA ASP A 355 -3.51 13.17 -11.14
C ASP A 355 -4.70 12.21 -11.28
N ASN A 356 -4.61 10.98 -10.74
CA ASN A 356 -5.60 9.91 -10.90
C ASN A 356 -5.88 9.57 -12.39
N GLU A 357 -4.81 9.56 -13.21
CA GLU A 357 -4.86 9.37 -14.65
C GLU A 357 -4.21 8.05 -15.12
N LEU A 358 -4.41 6.97 -14.37
CA LEU A 358 -3.67 5.71 -14.56
C LEU A 358 -4.10 4.91 -15.78
N ASN A 359 -5.40 4.87 -16.08
CA ASN A 359 -5.97 4.05 -17.16
C ASN A 359 -6.33 4.88 -18.42
N ILE A 360 -5.60 5.94 -18.69
CA ILE A 360 -5.83 6.79 -19.88
C ILE A 360 -5.37 6.09 -21.17
N ASP A 361 -4.20 5.46 -21.15
CA ASP A 361 -3.61 4.80 -22.31
C ASP A 361 -3.97 3.30 -22.35
N ASN A 362 -4.83 2.90 -23.27
CA ASN A 362 -5.19 1.50 -23.48
C ASN A 362 -4.05 0.65 -24.07
N GLN A 363 -2.96 1.26 -24.56
CA GLN A 363 -1.78 0.51 -25.00
C GLN A 363 -0.89 0.14 -23.82
N ARG A 364 -0.95 0.92 -22.74
CA ARG A 364 -0.20 0.68 -21.51
C ARG A 364 -1.06 1.01 -20.27
N PRO A 365 -2.09 0.22 -20.01
CA PRO A 365 -2.99 0.46 -18.87
C PRO A 365 -2.32 0.09 -17.54
N TYR A 366 -2.65 0.83 -16.49
CA TYR A 366 -2.33 0.45 -15.13
C TYR A 366 -2.95 -0.90 -14.74
N LEU A 367 -4.24 -1.08 -15.03
CA LEU A 367 -4.96 -2.31 -14.77
C LEU A 367 -5.84 -2.68 -15.96
N LYS A 368 -5.71 -3.90 -16.47
CA LYS A 368 -6.58 -4.45 -17.51
C LYS A 368 -7.07 -5.85 -17.15
N ILE A 369 -8.25 -6.19 -17.60
CA ILE A 369 -8.76 -7.55 -17.54
C ILE A 369 -8.07 -8.42 -18.62
N ILE A 370 -7.68 -9.62 -18.26
CA ILE A 370 -7.25 -10.66 -19.19
C ILE A 370 -8.49 -11.47 -19.52
N GLU A 371 -9.14 -11.16 -20.63
CA GLU A 371 -10.40 -11.75 -21.06
C GLU A 371 -10.20 -13.22 -21.44
N ALA A 372 -11.00 -14.11 -20.87
CA ALA A 372 -10.80 -15.55 -21.01
C ALA A 372 -11.08 -16.08 -22.42
N ASP A 373 -11.84 -15.35 -23.21
CA ASP A 373 -12.06 -15.66 -24.64
C ASP A 373 -10.93 -15.12 -25.55
N GLY A 374 -10.06 -14.26 -25.04
CA GLY A 374 -8.91 -13.68 -25.73
C GLY A 374 -9.24 -12.58 -26.75
N ASN A 375 -10.48 -12.06 -26.76
CA ASN A 375 -10.92 -11.07 -27.75
C ASN A 375 -10.41 -9.66 -27.48
N GLN A 376 -10.13 -9.31 -26.21
CA GLN A 376 -9.74 -7.97 -25.75
C GLN A 376 -10.83 -6.90 -26.06
N ASP A 377 -12.10 -7.27 -25.93
CA ASP A 377 -13.23 -6.41 -26.26
C ASP A 377 -13.32 -5.20 -25.30
N LEU A 378 -13.03 -5.41 -24.01
CA LEU A 378 -12.89 -4.32 -23.03
C LEU A 378 -11.80 -3.32 -23.45
N LEU A 379 -10.61 -3.83 -23.75
CA LEU A 379 -9.45 -2.99 -24.12
C LEU A 379 -9.67 -2.20 -25.41
N GLN A 380 -10.49 -2.77 -26.33
CA GLN A 380 -10.87 -2.12 -27.57
C GLN A 380 -12.11 -1.23 -27.45
N GLY A 381 -12.74 -1.19 -26.28
CA GLY A 381 -13.98 -0.44 -26.04
C GLY A 381 -15.21 -0.97 -26.78
N MET A 382 -15.23 -2.26 -27.06
CA MET A 382 -16.33 -2.93 -27.77
C MET A 382 -17.49 -3.27 -26.83
N ASN A 383 -17.20 -3.52 -25.55
CA ASN A 383 -18.17 -3.75 -24.47
C ASN A 383 -17.70 -3.09 -23.17
N GLU A 384 -18.42 -3.30 -22.08
CA GLU A 384 -18.09 -2.87 -20.72
C GLU A 384 -17.91 -4.07 -19.77
N GLY A 385 -17.75 -5.27 -20.32
CA GLY A 385 -17.61 -6.56 -19.65
C GLY A 385 -18.70 -7.53 -20.06
N ASP A 386 -18.34 -8.80 -20.24
CA ASP A 386 -19.28 -9.85 -20.56
C ASP A 386 -18.87 -11.24 -20.00
N ALA A 387 -19.65 -12.27 -20.29
CA ALA A 387 -19.38 -13.60 -19.78
C ALA A 387 -18.13 -14.27 -20.37
N GLY A 388 -17.57 -13.71 -21.44
CA GLY A 388 -16.31 -14.16 -22.04
C GLY A 388 -15.08 -13.78 -21.25
N ASP A 389 -15.18 -12.82 -20.32
CA ASP A 389 -14.04 -12.31 -19.57
C ASP A 389 -13.54 -13.27 -18.48
N VAL A 390 -14.44 -14.12 -17.93
CA VAL A 390 -14.10 -15.01 -16.82
C VAL A 390 -13.65 -16.39 -17.28
N PHE A 391 -12.61 -16.88 -16.63
CA PHE A 391 -12.08 -18.22 -16.85
C PHE A 391 -12.99 -19.27 -16.20
N THR A 392 -13.34 -20.29 -16.94
CA THR A 392 -14.22 -21.37 -16.53
C THR A 392 -13.51 -22.71 -16.57
N ASN A 393 -14.21 -23.80 -16.22
CA ASN A 393 -13.62 -25.13 -16.11
C ASN A 393 -12.89 -25.57 -17.39
N GLY A 394 -11.62 -25.92 -17.26
CA GLY A 394 -10.75 -26.39 -18.35
C GLY A 394 -10.08 -25.27 -19.15
N THR A 395 -10.34 -24.00 -18.85
CA THR A 395 -9.65 -22.87 -19.50
C THR A 395 -8.23 -22.71 -18.93
N LYS A 396 -7.37 -22.04 -19.71
CA LYS A 396 -5.97 -21.80 -19.34
C LYS A 396 -5.58 -20.37 -19.65
N PHE A 397 -4.63 -19.86 -18.85
CA PHE A 397 -4.00 -18.56 -19.08
C PHE A 397 -2.53 -18.58 -18.64
N GLY A 398 -1.77 -17.61 -19.10
CA GLY A 398 -0.33 -17.52 -18.84
C GLY A 398 0.49 -17.78 -20.11
N SER A 399 1.45 -18.69 -20.06
CA SER A 399 2.21 -19.08 -21.26
C SER A 399 1.41 -19.97 -22.22
N LYS A 400 0.29 -20.53 -21.76
CA LYS A 400 -0.64 -21.38 -22.56
C LYS A 400 -2.07 -20.92 -22.37
N GLY A 401 -2.88 -21.07 -23.41
CA GLY A 401 -4.25 -20.57 -23.42
C GLY A 401 -4.28 -19.09 -23.76
N VAL A 402 -4.93 -18.27 -22.93
CA VAL A 402 -4.87 -16.82 -23.06
C VAL A 402 -3.52 -16.32 -22.56
N GLU A 403 -2.74 -15.73 -23.47
CA GLU A 403 -1.37 -15.33 -23.17
C GLU A 403 -1.32 -14.13 -22.21
N ILE A 404 -0.46 -14.22 -21.20
CA ILE A 404 -0.08 -13.11 -20.35
C ILE A 404 1.35 -12.70 -20.69
N ARG A 405 1.50 -11.44 -21.06
CA ARG A 405 2.80 -10.83 -21.39
C ARG A 405 3.03 -9.61 -20.53
N ASN A 406 4.26 -9.40 -20.13
CA ASN A 406 4.68 -8.17 -19.48
C ASN A 406 4.65 -6.99 -20.47
N HIS A 407 4.87 -5.75 -20.01
CA HIS A 407 4.83 -4.58 -20.86
C HIS A 407 5.92 -4.58 -21.96
N ASP A 408 7.02 -5.30 -21.77
CA ASP A 408 8.06 -5.48 -22.77
C ASP A 408 7.69 -6.55 -23.82
N GLY A 409 6.52 -7.20 -23.66
CA GLY A 409 6.01 -8.22 -24.57
C GLY A 409 6.52 -9.63 -24.32
N PHE A 410 7.26 -9.86 -23.23
CA PHE A 410 7.71 -11.21 -22.86
C PHE A 410 6.59 -12.01 -22.20
N LEU A 411 6.48 -13.25 -22.61
CA LEU A 411 5.51 -14.20 -22.08
C LEU A 411 5.96 -14.65 -20.67
N VAL A 412 5.00 -14.82 -19.75
CA VAL A 412 5.30 -15.45 -18.45
C VAL A 412 5.73 -16.91 -18.64
N ASP A 413 6.51 -17.47 -17.71
CA ASP A 413 7.10 -18.84 -17.78
C ASP A 413 6.20 -19.93 -17.18
N TRP A 414 5.01 -19.55 -16.73
CA TRP A 414 4.01 -20.43 -16.13
C TRP A 414 2.69 -20.35 -16.88
N TYR A 415 1.88 -21.37 -16.72
CA TYR A 415 0.47 -21.31 -17.09
C TYR A 415 -0.42 -21.85 -15.97
N ALA A 416 -1.64 -21.38 -15.96
CA ALA A 416 -2.67 -21.76 -15.01
C ALA A 416 -3.74 -22.57 -15.70
N GLU A 417 -4.25 -23.62 -15.06
CA GLU A 417 -5.39 -24.41 -15.51
C GLU A 417 -6.51 -24.33 -14.49
N VAL A 418 -7.67 -23.88 -14.92
CA VAL A 418 -8.84 -23.65 -14.07
C VAL A 418 -9.67 -24.92 -13.98
N SER A 419 -10.03 -25.31 -12.76
CA SER A 419 -10.94 -26.40 -12.46
C SER A 419 -12.06 -25.89 -11.55
N ILE A 420 -13.30 -25.91 -12.06
CA ILE A 420 -14.49 -25.50 -11.30
C ILE A 420 -15.27 -26.73 -10.88
N GLY A 421 -15.16 -27.09 -9.60
CA GLY A 421 -15.87 -28.14 -8.94
C GLY A 421 -16.78 -27.60 -7.82
N ILE A 422 -16.78 -28.25 -6.67
CA ILE A 422 -17.44 -27.74 -5.44
C ILE A 422 -16.76 -26.44 -4.98
N GLN A 423 -15.45 -26.36 -5.17
CA GLN A 423 -14.63 -25.17 -5.00
C GLN A 423 -13.87 -24.92 -6.29
N PRO A 424 -13.76 -23.66 -6.76
CA PRO A 424 -12.87 -23.31 -7.84
C PRO A 424 -11.42 -23.50 -7.39
N VAL A 425 -10.63 -24.07 -8.30
CA VAL A 425 -9.21 -24.35 -8.07
C VAL A 425 -8.43 -23.96 -9.32
N ILE A 426 -7.28 -23.37 -9.14
CA ILE A 426 -6.33 -23.11 -10.20
C ILE A 426 -5.04 -23.86 -9.88
N GLN A 427 -4.61 -24.68 -10.82
CA GLN A 427 -3.31 -25.34 -10.75
C GLN A 427 -2.32 -24.57 -11.61
N ILE A 428 -1.31 -24.00 -10.97
CA ILE A 428 -0.18 -23.40 -11.67
C ILE A 428 0.72 -24.54 -12.18
N LYS A 429 1.19 -24.40 -13.42
CA LYS A 429 2.04 -25.40 -14.09
C LYS A 429 3.18 -24.71 -14.82
N SER A 430 4.33 -25.38 -14.82
CA SER A 430 5.46 -24.99 -15.64
C SER A 430 5.19 -25.24 -17.12
N GLU A 431 5.70 -24.40 -18.00
CA GLU A 431 5.63 -24.62 -19.46
C GLU A 431 6.29 -25.94 -19.88
N SER A 432 7.32 -26.40 -19.18
CA SER A 432 8.00 -27.66 -19.43
C SER A 432 7.19 -28.92 -19.17
N CYS A 433 5.98 -28.81 -18.60
CA CYS A 433 5.12 -29.99 -18.29
C CYS A 433 4.73 -30.87 -19.47
N ASP A 434 4.82 -30.38 -20.69
CA ASP A 434 4.54 -31.16 -21.90
C ASP A 434 5.79 -31.85 -22.49
N SER A 435 6.95 -31.63 -21.87
CA SER A 435 8.21 -32.28 -22.26
C SER A 435 8.37 -33.59 -21.51
N ASN A 436 8.85 -34.63 -22.21
CA ASN A 436 9.19 -35.88 -21.58
C ASN A 436 10.54 -35.82 -20.82
N LEU A 437 11.41 -34.88 -21.19
CA LEU A 437 12.59 -34.47 -20.42
C LEU A 437 12.30 -33.15 -19.75
N ILE A 438 12.21 -33.17 -18.42
CA ILE A 438 11.75 -32.04 -17.61
C ILE A 438 12.92 -31.55 -16.77
N GLY A 439 13.00 -30.23 -16.61
CA GLY A 439 14.01 -29.55 -15.78
C GLY A 439 13.46 -28.32 -15.08
N ASP A 440 14.11 -27.92 -14.00
CA ASP A 440 13.72 -26.80 -13.16
C ASP A 440 14.44 -25.48 -13.49
N LEU A 441 15.20 -25.44 -14.57
CA LEU A 441 15.86 -24.21 -15.00
C LEU A 441 14.84 -23.28 -15.66
N PRO A 442 14.62 -22.08 -15.16
CA PRO A 442 13.66 -21.14 -15.73
C PRO A 442 14.09 -20.67 -17.13
N ASP A 443 13.12 -20.41 -17.98
CA ASP A 443 13.34 -19.87 -19.33
C ASP A 443 13.81 -18.40 -19.33
N HIS A 444 13.72 -17.75 -18.13
CA HIS A 444 14.11 -16.35 -17.93
C HIS A 444 15.50 -16.20 -17.31
N SER A 445 15.75 -15.07 -16.66
CA SER A 445 17.06 -14.78 -16.08
C SER A 445 17.31 -15.59 -14.81
N VAL A 446 18.53 -16.13 -14.71
CA VAL A 446 19.05 -16.77 -13.51
C VAL A 446 20.24 -15.96 -12.99
N THR A 447 20.23 -15.65 -11.73
CA THR A 447 21.37 -15.00 -11.10
C THR A 447 22.30 -16.04 -10.48
N MET A 448 23.61 -15.90 -10.72
CA MET A 448 24.63 -16.75 -10.10
C MET A 448 25.81 -15.92 -9.57
N LEU A 449 26.47 -16.42 -8.54
CA LEU A 449 27.70 -15.82 -8.06
C LEU A 449 28.89 -16.12 -8.98
N VAL A 450 29.86 -15.20 -8.98
CA VAL A 450 31.15 -15.44 -9.63
C VAL A 450 31.78 -16.72 -9.10
N ASN A 451 32.21 -17.60 -9.97
CA ASN A 451 32.74 -18.95 -9.69
C ASN A 451 31.72 -19.99 -9.23
N GLU A 452 30.47 -19.73 -9.27
CA GLU A 452 29.44 -20.74 -9.04
C GLU A 452 29.05 -21.45 -10.33
N SER A 453 28.30 -22.52 -10.16
CA SER A 453 27.68 -23.31 -11.21
C SER A 453 26.17 -23.18 -11.07
N ILE A 454 25.47 -23.36 -12.15
CA ILE A 454 24.01 -23.44 -12.12
C ILE A 454 23.64 -24.88 -11.76
N GLU A 455 22.81 -25.06 -10.76
CA GLU A 455 22.19 -26.34 -10.44
C GLU A 455 20.80 -26.38 -11.04
N MET A 456 20.45 -27.50 -11.65
CA MET A 456 19.10 -27.82 -12.07
C MET A 456 18.80 -29.27 -11.76
N THR A 457 17.55 -29.61 -11.61
CA THR A 457 17.10 -30.99 -11.47
C THR A 457 16.48 -31.45 -12.79
N LEU A 458 16.81 -32.60 -13.25
CA LEU A 458 16.26 -33.23 -14.45
C LEU A 458 15.52 -34.51 -14.11
N MET A 459 14.46 -34.78 -14.83
CA MET A 459 13.75 -36.04 -14.85
C MET A 459 13.41 -36.44 -16.29
N SER A 460 13.56 -37.72 -16.63
CA SER A 460 13.21 -38.30 -17.93
C SER A 460 12.25 -39.45 -17.76
N THR A 461 11.43 -39.72 -18.76
CA THR A 461 10.55 -40.92 -18.80
C THR A 461 11.28 -42.17 -19.27
N ILE A 462 12.50 -42.03 -19.77
CA ILE A 462 13.35 -43.15 -20.28
C ILE A 462 14.74 -43.16 -19.66
N ASP A 463 15.36 -44.34 -19.64
CA ASP A 463 16.80 -44.46 -19.33
C ASP A 463 17.63 -43.96 -20.52
N CYS A 464 18.53 -43.01 -20.29
CA CYS A 464 19.32 -42.43 -21.37
C CYS A 464 20.66 -41.84 -20.94
N GLN A 465 21.48 -41.53 -21.96
CA GLN A 465 22.61 -40.61 -21.81
C GLN A 465 22.24 -39.24 -22.39
N ILE A 466 22.41 -38.21 -21.56
CA ILE A 466 22.17 -36.83 -21.95
C ILE A 466 23.24 -36.37 -22.95
N SER A 467 22.80 -35.89 -24.09
CA SER A 467 23.62 -35.13 -25.04
C SER A 467 23.49 -33.62 -24.71
N ASN A 468 24.60 -33.00 -24.31
CA ASN A 468 24.69 -31.59 -24.05
C ASN A 468 24.98 -30.80 -25.34
N GLN A 469 24.04 -29.99 -25.77
CA GLN A 469 24.13 -29.09 -26.94
C GLN A 469 24.00 -27.61 -26.52
N LEU A 470 24.30 -27.31 -25.25
CA LEU A 470 24.19 -25.94 -24.70
C LEU A 470 25.34 -25.06 -25.20
N GLN A 471 25.04 -23.81 -25.43
CA GLN A 471 25.94 -22.76 -25.85
C GLN A 471 25.78 -21.52 -25.01
N SER A 472 26.88 -20.82 -24.76
CA SER A 472 26.89 -19.54 -24.07
C SER A 472 27.23 -18.40 -25.06
N THR A 473 26.55 -17.30 -25.01
CA THR A 473 26.78 -16.16 -25.92
C THR A 473 28.14 -15.50 -25.73
N ASP A 474 28.78 -15.66 -24.59
CA ASP A 474 30.15 -15.21 -24.31
C ASP A 474 31.23 -16.21 -24.76
N GLY A 475 30.83 -17.32 -25.35
CA GLY A 475 31.73 -18.33 -25.89
C GLY A 475 32.40 -19.24 -24.88
N ARG A 476 31.99 -19.22 -23.61
CA ARG A 476 32.47 -20.17 -22.62
C ARG A 476 31.95 -21.57 -22.96
N LEU A 477 32.80 -22.56 -22.76
CA LEU A 477 32.43 -23.97 -22.90
C LEU A 477 31.63 -24.41 -21.69
N ILE A 478 30.60 -25.21 -21.96
CA ILE A 478 29.64 -25.66 -20.95
C ILE A 478 29.81 -27.14 -20.74
N ALA A 479 29.96 -27.54 -19.49
CA ALA A 479 30.00 -28.93 -19.07
C ALA A 479 28.85 -29.22 -18.11
N ILE A 480 28.33 -30.45 -18.14
CA ILE A 480 27.32 -30.94 -17.21
C ILE A 480 27.94 -32.01 -16.30
N SER A 481 27.51 -32.07 -15.03
CA SER A 481 28.08 -32.93 -14.00
C SER A 481 27.81 -34.41 -14.22
N SER A 482 26.80 -34.77 -14.96
CA SER A 482 26.40 -36.14 -15.26
C SER A 482 25.70 -36.19 -16.61
N ASN A 483 25.89 -37.31 -17.31
CA ASN A 483 25.25 -37.57 -18.59
C ASN A 483 24.30 -38.78 -18.55
N GLU A 484 23.99 -39.36 -17.38
CA GLU A 484 23.09 -40.52 -17.27
C GLU A 484 21.83 -40.13 -16.51
N LEU A 485 20.66 -40.42 -17.07
CA LEU A 485 19.37 -40.37 -16.43
C LEU A 485 18.72 -41.74 -16.42
N TYR A 486 17.95 -42.00 -15.38
CA TYR A 486 17.11 -43.20 -15.24
C TYR A 486 15.63 -42.81 -15.20
N ALA A 487 14.81 -43.57 -15.88
CA ALA A 487 13.38 -43.29 -16.02
C ALA A 487 12.67 -43.05 -14.67
N GLY A 488 11.99 -41.92 -14.53
CA GLY A 488 11.26 -41.55 -13.35
C GLY A 488 12.11 -41.19 -12.13
N ILE A 489 13.45 -41.07 -12.29
CA ILE A 489 14.34 -40.70 -11.19
C ILE A 489 14.89 -39.28 -11.43
N GLU A 490 14.60 -38.42 -10.49
CA GLU A 490 15.15 -37.06 -10.47
C GLU A 490 16.68 -37.09 -10.30
N LYS A 491 17.36 -36.24 -11.02
CA LYS A 491 18.78 -36.10 -10.93
C LYS A 491 19.21 -34.63 -10.93
N LYS A 492 19.97 -34.25 -9.91
CA LYS A 492 20.63 -32.95 -9.89
C LYS A 492 21.75 -32.92 -10.92
N LEU A 493 21.66 -31.94 -11.80
CA LEU A 493 22.65 -31.63 -12.82
C LEU A 493 23.29 -30.29 -12.51
N THR A 494 24.62 -30.26 -12.52
CA THR A 494 25.35 -29.00 -12.37
C THR A 494 25.86 -28.57 -13.75
N ILE A 495 25.50 -27.38 -14.16
CA ILE A 495 26.00 -26.73 -15.37
C ILE A 495 27.19 -25.87 -14.99
N THR A 496 28.35 -26.18 -15.50
CA THR A 496 29.61 -25.48 -15.20
C THR A 496 30.17 -24.82 -16.45
N PHE A 497 30.76 -23.65 -16.27
CA PHE A 497 31.46 -22.90 -17.30
C PHE A 497 32.98 -23.12 -17.15
N ASN A 498 33.69 -23.27 -18.25
CA ASN A 498 35.14 -23.53 -18.26
C ASN A 498 36.01 -22.35 -17.79
N SER A 499 35.41 -21.18 -17.62
CA SER A 499 36.09 -19.99 -17.12
C SER A 499 35.13 -19.11 -16.32
N VAL A 500 35.69 -18.29 -15.47
CA VAL A 500 34.94 -17.35 -14.59
C VAL A 500 34.41 -16.20 -15.41
N SER A 501 33.20 -15.80 -15.12
CA SER A 501 32.61 -14.56 -15.63
C SER A 501 33.01 -13.35 -14.78
N ASN A 502 33.02 -12.17 -15.35
CA ASN A 502 33.16 -10.95 -14.57
C ASN A 502 31.81 -10.61 -13.87
N PRO A 503 31.86 -9.99 -12.70
CA PRO A 503 30.62 -9.48 -12.08
C PRO A 503 29.87 -8.51 -13.03
N ASN A 504 28.56 -8.48 -12.91
CA ASN A 504 27.66 -7.66 -13.72
C ASN A 504 27.69 -7.98 -15.22
N THR A 505 27.98 -9.23 -15.57
CA THR A 505 27.86 -9.68 -16.95
C THR A 505 26.61 -10.49 -17.15
N LEU A 506 25.81 -10.07 -18.13
CA LEU A 506 24.65 -10.82 -18.60
C LEU A 506 25.08 -11.74 -19.75
N THR A 507 24.81 -13.03 -19.61
CA THR A 507 25.15 -14.05 -20.60
C THR A 507 23.90 -14.85 -20.92
N LYS A 508 23.67 -15.17 -22.17
CA LYS A 508 22.55 -16.03 -22.58
C LYS A 508 23.05 -17.47 -22.73
N LEU A 509 22.36 -18.40 -22.07
CA LEU A 509 22.53 -19.83 -22.18
C LEU A 509 21.44 -20.39 -23.09
N THR A 510 21.81 -20.97 -24.23
CA THR A 510 20.83 -21.47 -25.19
C THR A 510 21.22 -22.87 -25.67
N GLY A 511 20.27 -23.64 -26.16
CA GLY A 511 20.52 -24.93 -26.77
C GLY A 511 19.60 -26.03 -26.23
N LYS A 512 20.06 -27.28 -26.30
CA LYS A 512 19.22 -28.42 -25.96
C LYS A 512 19.97 -29.41 -25.07
N LEU A 513 19.24 -29.98 -24.14
CA LEU A 513 19.60 -31.25 -23.52
C LEU A 513 18.74 -32.34 -24.16
N VAL A 514 19.38 -33.38 -24.67
CA VAL A 514 18.70 -34.44 -25.42
C VAL A 514 18.94 -35.77 -24.73
N CYS A 515 17.85 -36.52 -24.50
CA CYS A 515 17.81 -37.82 -23.85
C CYS A 515 17.02 -38.81 -24.73
N GLY A 516 17.72 -39.52 -25.65
CA GLY A 516 17.06 -40.31 -26.65
C GLY A 516 16.23 -39.46 -27.61
N ASP A 517 14.93 -39.68 -27.63
CA ASP A 517 13.97 -38.86 -28.38
C ASP A 517 13.37 -37.70 -27.57
N GLU A 518 13.67 -37.63 -26.27
CA GLU A 518 13.22 -36.57 -25.37
C GLU A 518 14.19 -35.38 -25.46
N VAL A 519 13.63 -34.18 -25.50
CA VAL A 519 14.37 -32.93 -25.67
C VAL A 519 13.87 -31.90 -24.67
N LEU A 520 14.80 -31.25 -23.96
CA LEU A 520 14.57 -30.06 -23.18
C LEU A 520 15.29 -28.90 -23.87
N ASP A 521 14.55 -27.94 -24.33
CA ASP A 521 15.08 -26.66 -24.84
C ASP A 521 15.46 -25.77 -23.67
N ILE A 522 16.63 -25.15 -23.72
CA ILE A 522 17.14 -24.20 -22.73
C ILE A 522 17.34 -22.85 -23.44
N ASP A 523 16.68 -21.83 -22.95
CA ASP A 523 16.85 -20.44 -23.38
C ASP A 523 16.75 -19.51 -22.17
N THR A 524 17.86 -19.37 -21.45
CA THR A 524 17.89 -18.64 -20.18
C THR A 524 18.97 -17.57 -20.19
N GLN A 525 18.70 -16.44 -19.56
CA GLN A 525 19.68 -15.40 -19.29
C GLN A 525 20.34 -15.64 -17.94
N ILE A 526 21.64 -15.43 -17.87
CA ILE A 526 22.42 -15.61 -16.64
C ILE A 526 23.12 -14.29 -16.32
N LEU A 527 22.73 -13.69 -15.21
CA LEU A 527 23.44 -12.57 -14.64
C LEU A 527 24.45 -13.05 -13.61
N THR A 528 25.71 -12.74 -13.83
CA THR A 528 26.76 -13.06 -12.85
C THR A 528 26.96 -11.89 -11.90
N LEU A 529 26.80 -12.13 -10.61
CA LEU A 529 26.98 -11.13 -9.55
C LEU A 529 28.13 -11.52 -8.61
N SER A 530 28.70 -10.53 -7.94
CA SER A 530 29.66 -10.78 -6.86
C SER A 530 28.98 -11.15 -5.55
N ARG A 531 27.72 -10.73 -5.35
CA ARG A 531 26.93 -10.98 -4.15
C ARG A 531 25.46 -11.08 -4.50
N ILE A 532 24.71 -11.94 -3.80
CA ILE A 532 23.29 -12.19 -3.99
C ILE A 532 22.56 -11.95 -2.66
N PRO A 533 21.48 -11.15 -2.62
CA PRO A 533 20.62 -11.00 -1.45
C PRO A 533 19.92 -12.31 -1.07
N ILE A 534 19.37 -12.36 0.14
CA ILE A 534 18.55 -13.47 0.63
C ILE A 534 17.22 -12.88 1.09
N ASN A 535 16.12 -13.47 0.65
CA ASN A 535 14.78 -13.13 1.11
C ASN A 535 14.67 -13.16 2.65
N GLY A 536 13.87 -12.29 3.23
CA GLY A 536 13.77 -12.19 4.67
C GLY A 536 12.51 -11.51 5.14
N GLU A 537 12.39 -11.40 6.45
CA GLU A 537 11.29 -10.72 7.14
C GLU A 537 11.87 -9.69 8.12
N TYR A 538 11.19 -8.57 8.27
CA TYR A 538 11.54 -7.55 9.25
C TYR A 538 10.31 -7.01 9.94
N ASN A 539 10.30 -7.11 11.26
CA ASN A 539 9.22 -6.62 12.10
C ASN A 539 9.74 -5.54 13.03
N SER A 540 9.05 -4.41 13.12
CA SER A 540 9.45 -3.32 14.00
C SER A 540 8.25 -2.54 14.52
N LYS A 541 8.51 -1.74 15.57
CA LYS A 541 7.57 -0.78 16.08
C LYS A 541 8.01 0.61 15.68
N ILE A 542 7.07 1.43 15.28
CA ILE A 542 7.28 2.80 14.84
C ILE A 542 6.39 3.76 15.62
N PRO A 543 6.82 5.00 15.85
CA PRO A 543 5.97 5.99 16.51
C PRO A 543 4.83 6.43 15.59
N VAL A 544 3.67 6.74 16.19
CA VAL A 544 2.47 7.20 15.46
C VAL A 544 2.65 8.62 14.90
N ASN A 545 3.28 9.53 15.66
CA ASN A 545 3.24 10.98 15.38
C ASN A 545 4.63 11.60 15.22
N SER A 546 5.65 10.83 14.91
CA SER A 546 7.00 11.39 14.73
C SER A 546 7.80 10.59 13.72
N ASP A 547 8.57 11.31 12.92
CA ASP A 547 9.51 10.69 12.00
C ASP A 547 10.46 9.76 12.73
N SER A 548 10.75 8.65 12.11
CA SER A 548 11.69 7.67 12.64
C SER A 548 12.54 7.06 11.52
N VAL A 549 13.63 6.44 11.89
CA VAL A 549 14.47 5.70 10.95
C VAL A 549 14.55 4.27 11.42
N ILE A 550 14.18 3.34 10.56
CA ILE A 550 14.39 1.92 10.79
C ILE A 550 15.60 1.44 10.01
N LEU A 551 16.27 0.46 10.56
CA LEU A 551 17.46 -0.14 9.98
C LEU A 551 17.17 -1.61 9.69
N ILE A 552 16.95 -1.92 8.40
CA ILE A 552 16.58 -3.25 7.93
C ILE A 552 17.85 -4.02 7.59
N PRO A 553 18.17 -5.12 8.31
CA PRO A 553 19.34 -5.91 8.01
C PRO A 553 19.10 -6.72 6.72
N ILE A 554 19.97 -6.53 5.74
CA ILE A 554 19.92 -7.25 4.47
C ILE A 554 20.97 -8.35 4.49
N LYS A 555 20.53 -9.58 4.52
CA LYS A 555 21.42 -10.74 4.42
C LYS A 555 21.80 -10.99 2.96
N SER A 556 23.03 -11.40 2.71
CA SER A 556 23.51 -11.70 1.38
C SER A 556 24.60 -12.76 1.40
N THR A 557 24.80 -13.45 0.27
CA THR A 557 25.87 -14.42 0.06
C THR A 557 26.82 -13.95 -1.03
N GLY A 558 28.07 -14.42 -1.03
CA GLY A 558 29.07 -14.09 -2.04
C GLY A 558 30.26 -13.33 -1.48
N GLN A 559 31.12 -12.83 -2.37
CA GLN A 559 32.34 -12.11 -2.01
C GLN A 559 32.47 -10.83 -2.83
N GLY A 560 32.91 -9.75 -2.18
CA GLY A 560 33.01 -8.44 -2.81
C GLY A 560 31.76 -7.59 -2.57
N SER A 561 31.61 -6.53 -3.31
CA SER A 561 30.47 -5.63 -3.23
C SER A 561 29.63 -5.68 -4.50
N GLN A 562 28.32 -5.58 -4.33
CA GLN A 562 27.34 -5.57 -5.40
C GLN A 562 26.28 -4.51 -5.11
N THR A 563 25.94 -3.72 -6.12
CA THR A 563 24.87 -2.70 -6.00
C THR A 563 23.60 -3.24 -6.66
N PHE A 564 22.49 -3.01 -5.98
CA PHE A 564 21.15 -3.39 -6.37
C PHE A 564 20.25 -2.15 -6.38
N GLU A 565 19.21 -2.17 -7.15
CA GLU A 565 18.10 -1.23 -7.05
C GLU A 565 17.21 -1.63 -5.87
N VAL A 566 16.58 -0.64 -5.25
CA VAL A 566 15.68 -0.83 -4.11
C VAL A 566 14.36 -0.18 -4.44
N HIS A 567 13.30 -0.95 -4.30
CA HIS A 567 11.95 -0.50 -4.43
C HIS A 567 11.17 -0.82 -3.15
N ILE A 568 10.18 0.01 -2.82
CA ILE A 568 9.28 -0.20 -1.68
C ILE A 568 7.90 -0.41 -2.24
N ASP A 569 7.20 -1.45 -1.80
CA ASP A 569 5.84 -1.75 -2.24
C ASP A 569 4.87 -1.90 -1.07
N GLY A 570 3.58 -1.90 -1.38
CA GLY A 570 2.49 -2.01 -0.43
C GLY A 570 2.21 -0.71 0.34
N ALA A 571 1.58 -0.83 1.50
CA ALA A 571 1.20 0.31 2.34
C ALA A 571 2.40 1.13 2.84
N LEU A 572 3.60 0.57 2.78
CA LEU A 572 4.85 1.26 3.13
C LEU A 572 5.15 2.44 2.21
N THR A 573 4.76 2.41 0.95
CA THR A 573 5.02 3.49 -0.02
C THR A 573 4.50 4.85 0.44
N ARG A 574 3.48 4.86 1.28
CA ARG A 574 2.84 6.08 1.79
C ARG A 574 3.57 6.73 2.96
N ILE A 575 4.37 5.94 3.69
CA ILE A 575 5.00 6.41 4.93
C ILE A 575 6.51 6.20 4.94
N ALA A 576 7.07 5.52 3.95
CA ALA A 576 8.45 5.11 3.97
C ALA A 576 9.22 5.62 2.75
N GLN A 577 10.44 6.05 2.97
CA GLN A 577 11.40 6.41 1.92
C GLN A 577 12.74 5.75 2.20
N ALA A 578 13.35 5.17 1.18
CA ALA A 578 14.70 4.63 1.23
C ALA A 578 15.52 5.13 0.04
N ALA A 579 16.82 4.88 0.07
CA ALA A 579 17.64 5.12 -1.11
C ALA A 579 17.24 4.15 -2.22
N ASN A 580 17.15 4.62 -3.46
CA ASN A 580 16.79 3.82 -4.63
C ASN A 580 17.85 2.75 -4.98
N THR A 581 18.95 2.71 -4.27
CA THR A 581 20.01 1.70 -4.45
C THR A 581 20.64 1.34 -3.13
N ILE A 582 21.04 0.07 -3.00
CA ILE A 582 21.85 -0.43 -1.89
C ILE A 582 23.11 -1.14 -2.44
N THR A 583 24.22 -0.95 -1.75
CA THR A 583 25.44 -1.71 -2.04
C THR A 583 25.69 -2.70 -0.91
N LEU A 584 25.53 -3.98 -1.21
CA LEU A 584 25.83 -5.07 -0.30
C LEU A 584 27.31 -5.44 -0.37
N SER A 585 27.97 -5.53 0.76
CA SER A 585 29.43 -5.76 0.86
C SER A 585 29.82 -6.77 1.94
N GLY A 586 28.89 -7.15 2.81
CA GLY A 586 29.11 -8.06 3.93
C GLY A 586 27.83 -8.75 4.40
N ASP A 587 27.92 -9.37 5.57
CA ASP A 587 26.78 -10.07 6.18
C ASP A 587 25.94 -9.15 7.09
N ASP A 588 26.44 -7.94 7.35
CA ASP A 588 25.83 -6.94 8.25
C ASP A 588 25.43 -5.67 7.48
N ASP A 589 25.11 -5.78 6.20
CA ASP A 589 24.61 -4.64 5.43
C ASP A 589 23.22 -4.27 5.89
N VAL A 590 22.92 -2.95 5.89
CA VAL A 590 21.69 -2.40 6.43
C VAL A 590 21.10 -1.40 5.44
N LEU A 591 19.84 -1.57 5.13
CA LEU A 591 19.04 -0.55 4.45
C LEU A 591 18.46 0.40 5.50
N SER A 592 18.76 1.67 5.36
CA SER A 592 18.14 2.73 6.17
C SER A 592 16.87 3.19 5.48
N MET A 593 15.74 3.09 6.18
CA MET A 593 14.44 3.53 5.70
C MET A 593 13.93 4.61 6.64
N GLU A 594 13.64 5.78 6.10
CA GLU A 594 12.98 6.87 6.81
C GLU A 594 11.49 6.60 6.82
N ILE A 595 10.88 6.60 7.98
CA ILE A 595 9.45 6.48 8.18
C ILE A 595 8.92 7.84 8.54
N ARG A 596 8.00 8.34 7.77
CA ARG A 596 7.24 9.57 7.98
C ARG A 596 5.78 9.18 8.12
N PRO A 597 5.22 9.22 9.32
CA PRO A 597 3.85 8.83 9.56
C PRO A 597 2.82 9.62 8.73
N ASN A 598 3.16 10.85 8.31
CA ASN A 598 2.31 11.76 7.52
C ASN A 598 0.88 11.83 8.10
N ASP A 599 0.79 11.70 9.43
CA ASP A 599 -0.45 11.66 10.17
C ASP A 599 -1.44 10.54 9.76
N LEU A 600 -0.94 9.51 9.06
CA LEU A 600 -1.72 8.37 8.58
C LEU A 600 -1.84 7.22 9.59
N LEU A 601 -1.11 7.28 10.72
CA LEU A 601 -0.98 6.14 11.62
C LEU A 601 -1.84 6.28 12.88
N THR A 602 -2.54 5.20 13.23
CA THR A 602 -3.22 5.06 14.52
C THR A 602 -2.48 4.09 15.44
N ASN A 603 -2.70 4.23 16.75
CA ASN A 603 -2.07 3.33 17.73
C ASN A 603 -2.51 1.88 17.50
N ASN A 604 -1.55 0.96 17.45
CA ASN A 604 -1.67 -0.45 17.11
C ASN A 604 -2.04 -0.74 15.65
N MET A 605 -1.96 0.23 14.75
CA MET A 605 -2.10 -0.01 13.32
C MET A 605 -0.96 -0.90 12.83
N LEU A 606 -1.30 -1.90 12.01
CA LEU A 606 -0.33 -2.74 11.31
C LEU A 606 -0.16 -2.20 9.89
N ILE A 607 1.08 -1.98 9.49
CA ILE A 607 1.47 -1.56 8.15
C ILE A 607 2.31 -2.69 7.56
N ASN A 608 1.80 -3.30 6.51
CA ASN A 608 2.50 -4.34 5.77
C ASN A 608 2.98 -3.76 4.43
N GLY A 609 4.12 -4.24 4.00
CA GLY A 609 4.69 -3.92 2.70
C GLY A 609 5.96 -4.71 2.48
N GLU A 610 6.63 -4.44 1.38
CA GLU A 610 7.79 -5.18 0.96
C GLU A 610 8.91 -4.22 0.56
N VAL A 611 10.14 -4.65 0.79
CA VAL A 611 11.33 -4.04 0.20
C VAL A 611 11.86 -5.01 -0.83
N GLU A 612 11.82 -4.60 -2.06
CA GLU A 612 12.35 -5.35 -3.18
C GLU A 612 13.79 -4.91 -3.47
N ILE A 613 14.68 -5.87 -3.59
CA ILE A 613 16.08 -5.68 -3.95
C ILE A 613 16.31 -6.34 -5.31
N ILE A 614 16.68 -5.54 -6.32
CA ILE A 614 16.57 -5.93 -7.71
C ILE A 614 17.93 -5.85 -8.38
N ASP A 615 18.25 -6.85 -9.19
CA ASP A 615 19.47 -6.87 -9.98
C ASP A 615 19.28 -6.25 -11.38
N GLY A 616 20.36 -6.12 -12.14
CA GLY A 616 20.32 -5.55 -13.49
C GLY A 616 19.65 -6.44 -14.55
N ALA A 617 19.14 -7.61 -14.19
CA ALA A 617 18.36 -8.49 -15.06
C ALA A 617 16.89 -8.56 -14.62
N GLY A 618 16.50 -7.83 -13.57
CA GLY A 618 15.15 -7.79 -13.05
C GLY A 618 14.81 -8.92 -12.06
N ASN A 619 15.81 -9.70 -11.60
CA ASN A 619 15.54 -10.68 -10.54
C ASN A 619 15.39 -9.95 -9.21
N THR A 620 14.37 -10.32 -8.46
CA THR A 620 13.93 -9.62 -7.24
C THR A 620 14.11 -10.52 -6.02
N TRP A 621 14.61 -9.94 -4.93
CA TRP A 621 14.63 -10.52 -3.59
C TRP A 621 13.78 -9.66 -2.68
N ILE A 622 12.92 -10.31 -1.91
CA ILE A 622 11.89 -9.65 -1.11
C ILE A 622 12.26 -9.70 0.36
N ILE A 623 12.12 -8.56 1.03
CA ILE A 623 12.12 -8.46 2.48
C ILE A 623 10.72 -8.03 2.89
N GLU A 624 9.96 -8.95 3.45
CA GLU A 624 8.63 -8.66 3.99
C GLU A 624 8.75 -7.74 5.21
N ILE A 625 8.02 -6.64 5.22
CA ILE A 625 8.05 -5.64 6.28
C ILE A 625 6.69 -5.60 6.97
N GLN A 626 6.71 -5.77 8.29
CA GLN A 626 5.54 -5.52 9.12
C GLN A 626 5.89 -4.50 10.20
N LEU A 627 5.26 -3.33 10.15
CA LEU A 627 5.43 -2.29 11.13
C LEU A 627 4.18 -2.18 12.00
N THR A 628 4.39 -2.02 13.31
CA THR A 628 3.31 -1.74 14.25
C THR A 628 3.46 -0.32 14.77
N ALA A 629 2.46 0.51 14.52
CA ALA A 629 2.43 1.88 15.03
C ALA A 629 2.11 1.88 16.52
N GLU A 630 2.97 2.49 17.32
CA GLU A 630 2.77 2.63 18.77
C GLU A 630 2.83 4.11 19.17
N SER A 631 1.83 4.56 19.92
CA SER A 631 1.90 5.88 20.53
C SER A 631 3.01 5.89 21.59
N ASP A 632 3.95 6.78 21.46
CA ASP A 632 4.93 7.01 22.51
C ASP A 632 4.20 7.37 23.80
N GLY A 633 4.44 6.60 24.86
CA GLY A 633 3.81 6.84 26.16
C GLY A 633 4.16 8.19 26.80
N LEU A 634 4.96 9.01 26.09
CA LEU A 634 5.25 10.41 26.41
C LEU A 634 4.27 11.39 25.73
N THR A 635 3.53 11.00 24.69
CA THR A 635 2.50 11.83 24.05
C THR A 635 1.32 12.08 25.01
N SER A 636 1.01 11.13 25.89
CA SER A 636 -0.01 11.33 26.94
C SER A 636 0.30 12.44 27.96
N ILE A 637 1.55 12.90 28.04
CA ILE A 637 1.96 14.03 28.88
C ILE A 637 1.83 15.34 28.08
N ASN A 638 2.04 15.32 26.76
CA ASN A 638 1.87 16.49 25.92
C ASN A 638 0.38 16.88 25.77
N ASP A 639 -0.54 15.90 25.80
CA ASP A 639 -1.98 16.15 25.78
C ASP A 639 -2.49 16.88 27.06
N PHE A 640 -1.70 16.89 28.13
CA PHE A 640 -2.02 17.60 29.37
C PHE A 640 -1.17 18.84 29.65
N ILE A 641 -0.04 18.99 28.96
CA ILE A 641 0.95 20.07 29.23
C ILE A 641 1.46 20.59 27.89
N GLY A 642 1.00 21.74 27.47
CA GLY A 642 1.46 22.40 26.24
C GLY A 642 2.97 22.68 26.21
N PRO A 643 3.57 22.89 25.01
CA PRO A 643 5.03 23.13 24.84
C PRO A 643 5.57 24.25 25.71
N GLY A 644 4.85 25.32 25.90
CA GLY A 644 5.20 26.43 26.79
C GLY A 644 5.29 26.02 28.26
N GLN A 645 4.41 25.11 28.71
CA GLN A 645 4.43 24.58 30.07
C GLN A 645 5.61 23.61 30.27
N MET A 646 5.95 22.80 29.24
CA MET A 646 7.12 21.92 29.28
C MET A 646 8.43 22.70 29.38
N ILE A 647 8.60 23.75 28.59
CA ILE A 647 9.76 24.65 28.66
C ILE A 647 9.79 25.33 30.02
N SER A 648 8.67 25.80 30.53
CA SER A 648 8.56 26.39 31.87
C SER A 648 9.03 25.43 32.97
N LEU A 649 8.58 24.17 32.92
CA LEU A 649 8.96 23.13 33.88
C LEU A 649 10.47 22.82 33.81
N ALA A 650 11.02 22.70 32.60
CA ALA A 650 12.46 22.48 32.39
C ALA A 650 13.32 23.65 32.98
N LEU A 651 12.88 24.87 32.79
CA LEU A 651 13.55 26.08 33.34
C LEU A 651 13.45 26.14 34.86
N LEU A 652 12.32 25.70 35.45
CA LEU A 652 12.18 25.56 36.90
C LEU A 652 13.14 24.51 37.47
N PHE A 653 13.26 23.35 36.82
CA PHE A 653 14.23 22.34 37.26
C PHE A 653 15.68 22.84 37.14
N ALA A 654 16.00 23.57 36.06
CA ALA A 654 17.32 24.19 35.89
C ALA A 654 17.60 25.20 37.00
N ALA A 655 16.64 26.07 37.35
CA ALA A 655 16.76 27.04 38.46
C ALA A 655 16.93 26.33 39.80
N LEU A 656 16.17 25.26 40.07
CA LEU A 656 16.30 24.46 41.28
C LEU A 656 17.67 23.77 41.35
N TRP A 657 18.17 23.24 40.26
CA TRP A 657 19.49 22.62 40.19
C TRP A 657 20.60 23.63 40.49
N VAL A 658 20.55 24.85 39.92
CA VAL A 658 21.49 25.93 40.23
C VAL A 658 21.41 26.32 41.71
N PHE A 659 20.21 26.42 42.28
CA PHE A 659 19.99 26.70 43.69
C PHE A 659 20.62 25.64 44.61
N LEU A 660 20.39 24.34 44.29
CA LEU A 660 20.95 23.21 45.06
C LEU A 660 22.49 23.21 45.03
N THR A 661 23.06 23.41 43.84
CA THR A 661 24.56 23.50 43.71
C THR A 661 25.15 24.68 44.46
N MET A 662 24.45 25.81 44.56
CA MET A 662 24.84 26.94 45.38
C MET A 662 24.76 26.62 46.88
N ARG A 663 23.77 25.80 47.31
CA ARG A 663 23.60 25.41 48.71
C ARG A 663 24.66 24.39 49.17
N GLU A 664 25.00 23.40 48.32
CA GLU A 664 26.06 22.42 48.61
C GLU A 664 27.44 23.10 48.81
N SER A 665 27.71 24.20 48.13
CA SER A 665 28.95 24.96 48.30
C SER A 665 29.03 25.71 49.64
N THR A 666 27.96 25.71 50.47
CA THR A 666 27.92 26.40 51.78
C THR A 666 28.13 25.49 52.97
N SER A 667 28.10 24.17 52.79
CA SER A 667 28.31 23.19 53.85
C SER A 667 29.70 22.53 53.75
N LYS A 668 30.78 23.25 54.08
CA LYS A 668 32.03 22.60 54.46
C LYS A 668 32.09 22.56 55.97
N PRO A 669 32.06 21.38 56.61
CA PRO A 669 32.35 21.28 58.04
C PRO A 669 33.89 21.41 58.26
N ASN A 670 34.25 22.10 59.36
CA ASN A 670 35.58 22.18 59.92
C ASN A 670 36.13 20.77 60.18
N LYS A 671 37.41 20.58 59.85
CA LYS A 671 38.20 19.45 60.35
C LYS A 671 38.42 19.60 61.85
N SER A 672 38.09 18.56 62.61
CA SER A 672 38.83 18.20 63.81
C SER A 672 39.26 16.74 63.64
N ASN A 673 40.56 16.52 63.91
CA ASN A 673 41.21 15.24 64.01
C ASN A 673 40.55 14.44 65.13
N ASP A 674 40.44 13.14 64.99
CA ASP A 674 41.05 12.15 65.83
C ASP A 674 40.69 10.73 65.34
N ASP A 675 41.68 9.95 65.46
CA ASP A 675 42.07 8.60 65.28
C ASP A 675 41.02 7.47 65.51
N GLU A 676 41.42 6.34 64.90
CA GLU A 676 41.26 4.91 65.26
C GLU A 676 40.11 4.12 64.66
N GLU A 677 40.54 3.26 63.80
CA GLU A 677 40.65 1.78 63.84
C GLU A 677 39.36 0.92 63.67
N ILE A 678 39.57 -0.03 62.78
CA ILE A 678 39.17 -1.45 62.79
C ILE A 678 37.87 -1.89 62.08
N LYS A 679 38.15 -2.56 60.95
CA LYS A 679 37.59 -3.84 60.41
C LYS A 679 36.10 -4.10 60.50
N THR A 680 35.49 -4.40 59.39
CA THR A 680 35.29 -5.81 58.98
C THR A 680 34.69 -5.87 57.58
N VAL A 681 35.18 -6.88 56.87
CA VAL A 681 34.76 -7.35 55.56
C VAL A 681 33.37 -7.98 55.69
N ALA A 682 32.46 -7.63 54.77
CA ALA A 682 31.38 -8.48 54.37
C ALA A 682 31.21 -8.37 52.88
N THR A 683 31.70 -9.37 52.18
CA THR A 683 31.38 -9.67 50.79
C THR A 683 29.90 -10.05 50.68
N THR A 684 29.11 -9.26 50.01
CA THR A 684 27.84 -9.70 49.49
C THR A 684 28.04 -10.01 47.98
N GLU A 685 27.89 -11.29 47.65
CA GLU A 685 27.78 -11.77 46.27
C GLU A 685 26.58 -11.11 45.64
N GLU A 686 26.80 -10.42 44.50
CA GLU A 686 25.73 -9.95 43.63
C GLU A 686 25.19 -11.17 42.87
N ILE A 687 23.91 -11.47 43.10
CA ILE A 687 23.14 -12.45 42.33
C ILE A 687 22.80 -11.81 40.99
N PRO A 688 23.14 -12.45 39.84
CA PRO A 688 22.81 -11.87 38.54
C PRO A 688 21.31 -11.89 38.29
N LEU A 689 20.82 -10.75 37.83
CA LEU A 689 19.44 -10.56 37.38
C LEU A 689 19.34 -10.76 35.87
N ASP A 690 18.20 -11.25 35.39
CA ASP A 690 17.89 -11.33 33.96
C ASP A 690 17.70 -9.91 33.35
N ALA A 691 17.57 -9.86 32.06
CA ALA A 691 17.36 -8.60 31.31
C ALA A 691 16.08 -7.85 31.72
N TRP A 692 15.24 -8.45 32.57
CA TRP A 692 13.96 -7.94 33.04
C TRP A 692 13.96 -7.68 34.58
N GLY A 693 15.10 -7.81 35.25
CA GLY A 693 15.24 -7.52 36.68
C GLY A 693 14.69 -8.59 37.63
N ARG A 694 14.58 -9.86 37.21
CA ARG A 694 14.10 -10.97 38.03
C ARG A 694 15.25 -11.87 38.46
N GLN A 695 15.22 -12.37 39.70
CA GLN A 695 16.16 -13.38 40.20
C GLN A 695 15.98 -14.70 39.45
N LEU A 696 17.10 -15.26 38.99
CA LEU A 696 17.12 -16.63 38.45
C LEU A 696 17.15 -17.60 39.62
N ASP A 697 16.10 -18.37 39.82
CA ASP A 697 16.08 -19.53 40.70
C ASP A 697 16.65 -20.73 39.92
N ASP A 698 17.50 -21.50 40.59
CA ASP A 698 18.15 -22.74 40.10
C ASP A 698 17.14 -23.85 39.71
#